data_84d90e82c9fbe55e7a2e8672f54e54de
#
_entry.id   84d90e82c9fbe55e7a2e8672f54e54de
#
_cell.length_a   1.000
_cell.length_b   1.000
_cell.length_c   1.000
_cell.angle_alpha   90.00
_cell.angle_beta   90.00
_cell.angle_gamma   90.00
#
_symmetry.space_group_name_H-M   'P 1'
#
loop_
_entity.id
_entity.type
_entity.pdbx_description
1 polymer ?
#
loop_
_entity_poly.entity_id
_entity_poly.type
_entity_poly.pdbx_seq_one_letter_code
_entity_poly.pdbx_strand_id
1 'polypeptide(L)'
;MIYPENFELKIGFTEVRSMLRERCLSSLGKSQVDEMTFSSDAETVNEWHAQTDELRLLLEANPDFPLSNIYDVRESVSRARIANTHLEEDEFFDLRRSLDTIHRIVQILHPDNPEQRVGQALFLLADGIVTFPNLVQRIDQVIDKFGHMRDTASPELQRIRRELVRAEGSVSRTLYGILRAAQAEGIVDKDVTPAVRDGRLVIPVAPGLKRRINGIVHDESATGRTVFVEPTEVVEANNHIRELESEERQEMIRILTALTQHVRPNVREILDSFHFLGVMDFLQAKVQLGKNLRAISPQLKATPHIDWIEARHPLLEKQLASRGGKIVPLGITLTSEKHILMISGPNAGGKSVCLKTVGLLQYMLQCGVPVPVSERSTCGIFDDVMIDIGDEQSLENDLSTYSSHLLNMKNMMKQANDRTLILIDEFGTGTEPQIGGAIAESVLDKFCSKGAWGVITTHYQNLKHFADTHPGVANGAMLYDRHEMRALFQLAIGRPGSSFAIEIARKIGLPEDVIAEASEIVGSDYIQSDKYLQNIVRDKRYWEGKRQTIHQREKDMEKTIARYEQEIKELQQQRREIVAKAKADASELLRESNRRIENAIREIRERQAEKEATKKIREELHQFEQVVKDEQPSGGKKAHGLLSDDDFEKKVEQLRQRKERREKRKQEKAEKALQPQKQTEFTAKLSVDKAEKTLAVGDTVRIRGLKSTGVIESIDGQMCTVVFGDMRSKMRLHRLESVTPSNEEPSRSNETAYQVSRATRDTIDNHKKNFHQDLDVRGMRGDEALNAVQYFIDDAILVGMSRVRILHGKGNGILRNLIRQYLATVPNVEHYADEHVQFGGAGITVVDL
;
A
#
# COMPACT_ATOMS: atom_id res chain seq x y z
N MET A 1 -2.84 0.38 14.58
CA MET A 1 -2.14 1.67 14.86
C MET A 1 -0.94 1.83 13.93
N ILE A 2 -0.67 3.07 13.46
CA ILE A 2 0.50 3.37 12.62
C ILE A 2 1.44 4.26 13.44
N TYR A 3 2.73 3.89 13.51
CA TYR A 3 3.73 4.62 14.31
C TYR A 3 5.07 4.73 13.55
N PRO A 4 5.75 5.87 13.57
CA PRO A 4 5.40 7.17 14.18
C PRO A 4 4.37 7.97 13.35
N GLU A 5 3.99 9.17 13.82
CA GLU A 5 3.02 10.03 13.10
C GLU A 5 3.46 10.39 11.67
N ASN A 6 4.76 10.55 11.44
CA ASN A 6 5.34 10.82 10.12
C ASN A 6 5.63 9.55 9.29
N PHE A 7 4.94 8.45 9.62
CA PHE A 7 5.11 7.14 8.98
C PHE A 7 5.04 7.21 7.45
N GLU A 8 3.97 7.81 6.89
CA GLU A 8 3.77 7.90 5.43
C GLU A 8 4.95 8.59 4.73
N LEU A 9 5.50 9.63 5.33
CA LEU A 9 6.68 10.34 4.81
C LEU A 9 7.92 9.44 4.83
N LYS A 10 8.16 8.74 5.93
CA LYS A 10 9.35 7.88 6.11
C LYS A 10 9.40 6.70 5.13
N ILE A 11 8.25 6.13 4.79
CA ILE A 11 8.16 5.03 3.82
C ILE A 11 7.98 5.50 2.37
N GLY A 12 7.72 6.80 2.12
CA GLY A 12 7.47 7.38 0.81
C GLY A 12 6.03 7.20 0.31
N PHE A 13 5.05 6.99 1.21
CA PHE A 13 3.64 6.84 0.80
C PHE A 13 3.01 8.18 0.37
N THR A 14 3.51 9.30 0.88
CA THR A 14 3.11 10.64 0.46
C THR A 14 3.28 10.85 -1.05
N GLU A 15 4.35 10.29 -1.64
CA GLU A 15 4.58 10.33 -3.09
C GLU A 15 3.59 9.43 -3.84
N VAL A 16 3.24 8.26 -3.27
CA VAL A 16 2.22 7.38 -3.85
C VAL A 16 0.85 8.06 -3.81
N ARG A 17 0.51 8.72 -2.70
CA ARG A 17 -0.70 9.53 -2.55
C ARG A 17 -0.74 10.66 -3.59
N SER A 18 0.38 11.36 -3.80
CA SER A 18 0.51 12.38 -4.85
C SER A 18 0.29 11.77 -6.24
N MET A 19 0.89 10.61 -6.53
CA MET A 19 0.70 9.91 -7.80
C MET A 19 -0.75 9.50 -8.05
N LEU A 20 -1.50 9.11 -7.02
CA LEU A 20 -2.94 8.84 -7.12
C LEU A 20 -3.72 10.13 -7.39
N ARG A 21 -3.43 11.19 -6.63
CA ARG A 21 -4.08 12.49 -6.77
C ARG A 21 -3.93 13.11 -8.16
N GLU A 22 -2.75 12.95 -8.78
CA GLU A 22 -2.48 13.38 -10.16
C GLU A 22 -3.32 12.62 -11.22
N ARG A 23 -3.80 11.42 -10.89
CA ARG A 23 -4.61 10.57 -11.79
C ARG A 23 -6.10 10.74 -11.61
N CYS A 24 -6.53 11.38 -10.53
CA CYS A 24 -7.93 11.73 -10.36
C CYS A 24 -8.33 12.82 -11.35
N LEU A 25 -9.48 12.65 -11.99
CA LEU A 25 -10.05 13.56 -12.98
C LEU A 25 -10.67 14.79 -12.33
N SER A 26 -11.13 14.67 -11.07
CA SER A 26 -11.91 15.68 -10.37
C SER A 26 -11.38 15.97 -8.97
N SER A 27 -11.87 17.06 -8.36
CA SER A 27 -11.68 17.34 -6.93
C SER A 27 -12.35 16.31 -6.04
N LEU A 28 -13.45 15.67 -6.51
CA LEU A 28 -14.14 14.59 -5.79
C LEU A 28 -13.23 13.40 -5.56
N GLY A 29 -12.57 12.89 -6.61
CA GLY A 29 -11.60 11.81 -6.50
C GLY A 29 -10.38 12.20 -5.67
N LYS A 30 -9.89 13.44 -5.80
CA LYS A 30 -8.78 13.95 -4.97
C LYS A 30 -9.15 13.99 -3.49
N SER A 31 -10.37 14.35 -3.13
CA SER A 31 -10.86 14.28 -1.74
C SER A 31 -10.81 12.84 -1.21
N GLN A 32 -11.21 11.85 -2.03
CA GLN A 32 -11.12 10.43 -1.65
C GLN A 32 -9.68 9.96 -1.42
N VAL A 33 -8.71 10.47 -2.20
CA VAL A 33 -7.28 10.20 -1.97
C VAL A 33 -6.82 10.79 -0.63
N ASP A 34 -7.28 11.99 -0.30
CA ASP A 34 -6.90 12.68 0.96
C ASP A 34 -7.53 11.97 2.18
N GLU A 35 -8.75 11.43 2.04
CA GLU A 35 -9.48 10.68 3.07
C GLU A 35 -9.06 9.20 3.19
N MET A 36 -8.24 8.70 2.26
CA MET A 36 -7.78 7.31 2.27
C MET A 36 -7.01 6.98 3.54
N THR A 37 -7.42 5.95 4.25
CA THR A 37 -6.85 5.51 5.53
C THR A 37 -6.43 4.05 5.49
N PHE A 38 -5.53 3.70 6.38
CA PHE A 38 -5.11 2.31 6.62
C PHE A 38 -6.22 1.54 7.34
N SER A 39 -6.54 0.34 6.86
CA SER A 39 -7.50 -0.56 7.52
C SER A 39 -6.82 -1.86 7.96
N SER A 40 -7.19 -2.34 9.15
CA SER A 40 -6.82 -3.66 9.67
C SER A 40 -7.94 -4.71 9.49
N ASP A 41 -9.08 -4.29 8.95
CA ASP A 41 -10.19 -5.20 8.65
C ASP A 41 -9.99 -5.86 7.28
N ALA A 42 -9.84 -7.18 7.30
CA ALA A 42 -9.57 -7.96 6.10
C ALA A 42 -10.74 -7.95 5.09
N GLU A 43 -11.98 -7.86 5.57
CA GLU A 43 -13.15 -7.83 4.70
C GLU A 43 -13.19 -6.51 3.93
N THR A 44 -13.02 -5.39 4.62
CA THR A 44 -12.94 -4.05 4.03
C THR A 44 -11.80 -3.93 3.02
N VAL A 45 -10.60 -4.42 3.37
CA VAL A 45 -9.44 -4.35 2.44
C VAL A 45 -9.67 -5.22 1.20
N ASN A 46 -10.24 -6.44 1.36
CA ASN A 46 -10.59 -7.30 0.24
C ASN A 46 -11.64 -6.64 -0.67
N GLU A 47 -12.65 -5.99 -0.08
CA GLU A 47 -13.66 -5.26 -0.84
C GLU A 47 -13.05 -4.14 -1.69
N TRP A 48 -12.17 -3.31 -1.11
CA TRP A 48 -11.47 -2.24 -1.85
C TRP A 48 -10.64 -2.78 -3.02
N HIS A 49 -9.96 -3.90 -2.82
CA HIS A 49 -9.20 -4.56 -3.89
C HIS A 49 -10.12 -5.17 -4.95
N ALA A 50 -11.21 -5.81 -4.53
CA ALA A 50 -12.20 -6.37 -5.46
C ALA A 50 -12.83 -5.28 -6.33
N GLN A 51 -13.25 -4.15 -5.74
CA GLN A 51 -13.77 -2.99 -6.47
C GLN A 51 -12.77 -2.48 -7.53
N THR A 52 -11.49 -2.40 -7.17
CA THR A 52 -10.43 -1.95 -8.09
C THR A 52 -10.20 -2.94 -9.23
N ASP A 53 -10.17 -4.25 -8.95
CA ASP A 53 -9.96 -5.30 -9.94
C ASP A 53 -11.17 -5.45 -10.87
N GLU A 54 -12.39 -5.41 -10.33
CA GLU A 54 -13.62 -5.45 -11.14
C GLU A 54 -13.68 -4.24 -12.07
N LEU A 55 -13.34 -3.03 -11.59
CA LEU A 55 -13.28 -1.84 -12.44
C LEU A 55 -12.19 -1.96 -13.51
N ARG A 56 -11.03 -2.52 -13.17
CA ARG A 56 -9.97 -2.77 -14.17
C ARG A 56 -10.47 -3.66 -15.31
N LEU A 57 -11.12 -4.78 -14.97
CA LEU A 57 -11.69 -5.70 -15.96
C LEU A 57 -12.80 -5.03 -16.80
N LEU A 58 -13.63 -4.22 -16.17
CA LEU A 58 -14.68 -3.46 -16.82
C LEU A 58 -14.12 -2.44 -17.83
N LEU A 59 -13.09 -1.70 -17.45
CA LEU A 59 -12.42 -0.73 -18.33
C LEU A 59 -11.65 -1.40 -19.49
N GLU A 60 -11.13 -2.60 -19.28
CA GLU A 60 -10.51 -3.39 -20.34
C GLU A 60 -11.55 -3.93 -21.34
N ALA A 61 -12.73 -4.34 -20.84
CA ALA A 61 -13.83 -4.84 -21.67
C ALA A 61 -14.63 -3.72 -22.36
N ASN A 62 -14.73 -2.55 -21.72
CA ASN A 62 -15.50 -1.39 -22.21
C ASN A 62 -14.64 -0.11 -22.19
N PRO A 63 -13.89 0.17 -23.26
CA PRO A 63 -13.05 1.37 -23.36
C PRO A 63 -13.83 2.69 -23.31
N ASP A 64 -15.14 2.67 -23.64
CA ASP A 64 -16.03 3.85 -23.67
C ASP A 64 -16.78 4.04 -22.34
N PHE A 65 -16.28 3.47 -21.24
CA PHE A 65 -16.89 3.63 -19.93
C PHE A 65 -17.01 5.12 -19.55
N PRO A 66 -18.18 5.61 -19.08
CA PRO A 66 -18.48 7.04 -18.99
C PRO A 66 -17.89 7.71 -17.75
N LEU A 67 -16.57 7.85 -17.67
CA LEU A 67 -15.87 8.55 -16.58
C LEU A 67 -15.23 9.88 -17.03
N SER A 68 -15.85 10.60 -17.99
CA SER A 68 -15.20 11.79 -18.57
C SER A 68 -15.76 13.13 -18.10
N ASN A 69 -16.98 13.17 -17.57
CA ASN A 69 -17.68 14.42 -17.20
C ASN A 69 -17.96 14.41 -15.68
N ILE A 70 -16.94 14.75 -14.90
CA ILE A 70 -17.02 14.79 -13.44
C ILE A 70 -16.71 16.22 -12.98
N TYR A 71 -17.74 16.91 -12.50
CA TYR A 71 -17.65 18.29 -12.03
C TYR A 71 -18.08 18.36 -10.57
N ASP A 72 -17.34 19.09 -9.75
CA ASP A 72 -17.67 19.21 -8.33
C ASP A 72 -18.63 20.38 -8.09
N VAL A 73 -19.88 20.06 -7.90
CA VAL A 73 -20.94 21.03 -7.59
C VAL A 73 -21.51 20.84 -6.17
N ARG A 74 -20.78 20.16 -5.29
CA ARG A 74 -21.26 19.88 -3.91
C ARG A 74 -21.55 21.14 -3.12
N GLU A 75 -20.74 22.19 -3.26
CA GLU A 75 -20.97 23.48 -2.60
C GLU A 75 -22.25 24.16 -3.13
N SER A 76 -22.43 24.19 -4.46
CA SER A 76 -23.59 24.77 -5.11
C SER A 76 -24.87 24.03 -4.70
N VAL A 77 -24.86 22.70 -4.78
CA VAL A 77 -25.99 21.85 -4.36
C VAL A 77 -26.29 22.03 -2.86
N SER A 78 -25.26 22.13 -2.01
CA SER A 78 -25.46 22.37 -0.57
C SER A 78 -26.08 23.74 -0.29
N ARG A 79 -25.70 24.79 -1.07
CA ARG A 79 -26.29 26.14 -1.00
C ARG A 79 -27.77 26.14 -1.37
N ALA A 80 -28.21 25.23 -2.26
CA ALA A 80 -29.61 25.11 -2.67
C ALA A 80 -30.57 24.74 -1.52
N ARG A 81 -30.06 24.27 -0.35
CA ARG A 81 -30.88 24.05 0.87
C ARG A 81 -31.49 25.35 1.43
N ILE A 82 -30.81 26.48 1.20
CA ILE A 82 -31.22 27.78 1.71
C ILE A 82 -32.40 28.29 0.86
N ALA A 83 -33.47 28.75 1.52
CA ALA A 83 -34.61 29.30 0.80
C ALA A 83 -34.22 30.56 0.01
N ASN A 84 -34.81 30.73 -1.16
CA ASN A 84 -34.57 31.85 -2.08
C ASN A 84 -33.15 31.97 -2.65
N THR A 85 -32.33 30.92 -2.55
CA THR A 85 -31.11 30.81 -3.33
C THR A 85 -31.38 30.09 -4.65
N HIS A 86 -30.55 30.32 -5.64
CA HIS A 86 -30.58 29.62 -6.90
C HIS A 86 -29.15 29.16 -7.28
N LEU A 87 -29.07 28.16 -8.13
CA LEU A 87 -27.85 27.80 -8.83
C LEU A 87 -27.76 28.61 -10.11
N GLU A 88 -26.52 28.90 -10.52
CA GLU A 88 -26.23 29.63 -11.77
C GLU A 88 -26.28 28.65 -12.98
N GLU A 89 -26.24 29.20 -14.20
CA GLU A 89 -26.33 28.44 -15.44
C GLU A 89 -25.23 27.41 -15.57
N ASP A 90 -23.99 27.77 -15.28
CA ASP A 90 -22.81 26.90 -15.31
C ASP A 90 -22.89 25.80 -14.24
N GLU A 91 -23.39 26.14 -13.04
CA GLU A 91 -23.60 25.16 -11.94
C GLU A 91 -24.66 24.10 -12.33
N PHE A 92 -25.75 24.52 -12.98
CA PHE A 92 -26.75 23.60 -13.53
C PHE A 92 -26.19 22.74 -14.66
N PHE A 93 -25.39 23.31 -15.53
CA PHE A 93 -24.76 22.60 -16.64
C PHE A 93 -23.81 21.52 -16.13
N ASP A 94 -22.99 21.83 -15.12
CA ASP A 94 -22.08 20.90 -14.49
C ASP A 94 -22.83 19.83 -13.68
N LEU A 95 -23.87 20.23 -12.95
CA LEU A 95 -24.77 19.29 -12.23
C LEU A 95 -25.41 18.31 -13.22
N ARG A 96 -25.95 18.81 -14.32
CA ARG A 96 -26.60 18.00 -15.36
C ARG A 96 -25.63 16.95 -15.95
N ARG A 97 -24.40 17.36 -16.31
CA ARG A 97 -23.40 16.48 -16.89
C ARG A 97 -22.97 15.39 -15.92
N SER A 98 -22.75 15.77 -14.66
CA SER A 98 -22.36 14.83 -13.63
C SER A 98 -23.47 13.84 -13.28
N LEU A 99 -24.74 14.29 -13.19
CA LEU A 99 -25.91 13.41 -12.95
C LEU A 99 -26.14 12.43 -14.10
N ASP A 100 -25.95 12.85 -15.36
CA ASP A 100 -26.03 11.96 -16.53
C ASP A 100 -24.91 10.90 -16.50
N THR A 101 -23.70 11.30 -16.12
CA THR A 101 -22.56 10.39 -15.91
C THR A 101 -22.88 9.36 -14.82
N ILE A 102 -23.37 9.80 -13.67
CA ILE A 102 -23.78 8.92 -12.57
C ILE A 102 -24.85 7.92 -13.05
N HIS A 103 -25.87 8.41 -13.74
CA HIS A 103 -26.95 7.57 -14.25
C HIS A 103 -26.43 6.46 -15.16
N ARG A 104 -25.54 6.79 -16.11
CA ARG A 104 -24.93 5.82 -17.03
C ARG A 104 -24.04 4.80 -16.30
N ILE A 105 -23.24 5.28 -15.31
CA ILE A 105 -22.40 4.38 -14.51
C ILE A 105 -23.28 3.40 -13.72
N VAL A 106 -24.32 3.88 -13.04
CA VAL A 106 -25.23 3.04 -12.28
C VAL A 106 -25.94 2.03 -13.18
N GLN A 107 -26.40 2.41 -14.37
CA GLN A 107 -26.99 1.48 -15.34
C GLN A 107 -26.04 0.34 -15.76
N ILE A 108 -24.74 0.64 -15.89
CA ILE A 108 -23.74 -0.38 -16.27
C ILE A 108 -23.43 -1.29 -15.07
N LEU A 109 -23.31 -0.73 -13.87
CA LEU A 109 -22.94 -1.49 -12.67
C LEU A 109 -24.11 -2.25 -12.05
N HIS A 110 -25.34 -1.76 -12.21
CA HIS A 110 -26.57 -2.33 -11.68
C HIS A 110 -27.58 -2.62 -12.79
N PRO A 111 -27.26 -3.59 -13.70
CA PRO A 111 -28.15 -3.95 -14.79
C PRO A 111 -29.38 -4.70 -14.27
N ASP A 112 -30.52 -4.52 -14.93
CA ASP A 112 -31.78 -5.22 -14.61
C ASP A 112 -31.66 -6.76 -14.77
N ASN A 113 -30.79 -7.22 -15.69
CA ASN A 113 -30.53 -8.64 -15.91
C ASN A 113 -29.34 -9.12 -15.07
N PRO A 114 -29.53 -10.07 -14.11
CA PRO A 114 -28.45 -10.62 -13.28
C PRO A 114 -27.29 -11.27 -14.06
N GLU A 115 -27.54 -11.78 -15.28
CA GLU A 115 -26.50 -12.38 -16.12
C GLU A 115 -25.50 -11.36 -16.71
N GLN A 116 -25.87 -10.08 -16.69
CA GLN A 116 -25.04 -8.99 -17.21
C GLN A 116 -24.20 -8.30 -16.11
N ARG A 117 -24.24 -8.78 -14.87
CA ARG A 117 -23.45 -8.22 -13.76
C ARG A 117 -21.95 -8.39 -14.03
N VAL A 118 -21.23 -7.28 -13.96
CA VAL A 118 -19.79 -7.24 -14.22
C VAL A 118 -18.98 -7.70 -13.03
N GLY A 119 -19.48 -7.47 -11.80
CA GLY A 119 -18.82 -7.83 -10.55
C GLY A 119 -19.74 -7.61 -9.35
N GLN A 120 -19.47 -8.28 -8.26
CA GLN A 120 -20.29 -8.19 -7.05
C GLN A 120 -19.94 -6.93 -6.21
N ALA A 121 -18.66 -6.58 -6.13
CA ALA A 121 -18.20 -5.45 -5.30
C ALA A 121 -18.64 -4.09 -5.89
N LEU A 122 -18.54 -3.92 -7.21
CA LEU A 122 -19.04 -2.72 -7.89
C LEU A 122 -20.57 -2.67 -7.91
N PHE A 123 -21.25 -3.82 -8.02
CA PHE A 123 -22.70 -3.89 -7.89
C PHE A 123 -23.18 -3.38 -6.53
N LEU A 124 -22.55 -3.85 -5.44
CA LEU A 124 -22.86 -3.40 -4.08
C LEU A 124 -22.54 -1.92 -3.85
N LEU A 125 -21.47 -1.42 -4.47
CA LEU A 125 -21.11 0.00 -4.41
C LEU A 125 -22.15 0.89 -5.09
N ALA A 126 -22.78 0.42 -6.18
CA ALA A 126 -23.83 1.14 -6.91
C ALA A 126 -25.23 0.94 -6.30
N ASP A 127 -25.40 -0.06 -5.41
CA ASP A 127 -26.69 -0.36 -4.79
C ASP A 127 -27.16 0.80 -3.89
N GLY A 128 -28.40 1.18 -4.06
CA GLY A 128 -29.00 2.30 -3.31
C GLY A 128 -28.64 3.70 -3.81
N ILE A 129 -27.80 3.84 -4.86
CA ILE A 129 -27.51 5.15 -5.46
C ILE A 129 -28.69 5.63 -6.27
N VAL A 130 -29.24 6.78 -5.87
CA VAL A 130 -30.38 7.39 -6.55
C VAL A 130 -29.93 8.14 -7.81
N THR A 131 -30.60 7.92 -8.92
CA THR A 131 -30.37 8.62 -10.18
C THR A 131 -31.50 9.59 -10.50
N PHE A 132 -31.21 10.68 -11.19
CA PHE A 132 -32.16 11.78 -11.38
C PHE A 132 -32.45 12.10 -12.87
N PRO A 133 -32.92 11.13 -13.69
CA PRO A 133 -33.17 11.37 -15.10
C PRO A 133 -34.23 12.45 -15.35
N ASN A 134 -35.26 12.53 -14.50
CA ASN A 134 -36.28 13.57 -14.60
C ASN A 134 -35.74 14.98 -14.32
N LEU A 135 -34.78 15.12 -13.37
CA LEU A 135 -34.13 16.38 -13.08
C LEU A 135 -33.23 16.79 -14.24
N VAL A 136 -32.46 15.85 -14.79
CA VAL A 136 -31.63 16.07 -15.99
C VAL A 136 -32.49 16.56 -17.15
N GLN A 137 -33.63 15.91 -17.43
CA GLN A 137 -34.55 16.34 -18.47
C GLN A 137 -35.11 17.77 -18.27
N ARG A 138 -35.40 18.10 -17.01
CA ARG A 138 -35.85 19.49 -16.67
C ARG A 138 -34.75 20.52 -16.89
N ILE A 139 -33.52 20.19 -16.51
CA ILE A 139 -32.36 21.06 -16.77
C ILE A 139 -32.18 21.23 -18.29
N ASP A 140 -32.27 20.14 -19.08
CA ASP A 140 -32.16 20.17 -20.54
C ASP A 140 -33.24 21.03 -21.25
N GLN A 141 -34.40 21.23 -20.60
CA GLN A 141 -35.43 22.14 -21.10
C GLN A 141 -35.06 23.61 -20.93
N VAL A 142 -34.24 23.93 -19.88
CA VAL A 142 -33.87 25.30 -19.52
C VAL A 142 -32.48 25.65 -20.06
N ILE A 143 -31.51 24.78 -19.91
CA ILE A 143 -30.11 24.98 -20.30
C ILE A 143 -29.82 24.20 -21.60
N ASP A 144 -29.06 24.82 -22.50
CA ASP A 144 -28.66 24.17 -23.75
C ASP A 144 -27.36 23.31 -23.59
N LYS A 145 -26.94 22.72 -24.69
CA LYS A 145 -25.74 21.89 -24.78
C LYS A 145 -24.41 22.65 -24.58
N PHE A 146 -24.45 23.98 -24.58
CA PHE A 146 -23.29 24.84 -24.37
C PHE A 146 -23.24 25.45 -22.98
N GLY A 147 -24.27 25.23 -22.16
CA GLY A 147 -24.36 25.75 -20.79
C GLY A 147 -25.12 27.07 -20.70
N HIS A 148 -25.76 27.54 -21.77
CA HIS A 148 -26.54 28.78 -21.76
C HIS A 148 -28.03 28.54 -21.64
N MET A 149 -28.74 29.47 -21.01
CA MET A 149 -30.20 29.41 -20.90
C MET A 149 -30.85 29.53 -22.26
N ARG A 150 -31.72 28.60 -22.58
CA ARG A 150 -32.46 28.57 -23.84
C ARG A 150 -33.42 29.74 -23.93
N ASP A 151 -33.59 30.31 -25.11
CA ASP A 151 -34.62 31.35 -25.32
C ASP A 151 -36.05 30.83 -25.03
N THR A 152 -36.26 29.55 -25.19
CA THR A 152 -37.54 28.87 -24.96
C THR A 152 -37.72 28.43 -23.52
N ALA A 153 -36.81 28.76 -22.58
CA ALA A 153 -36.88 28.39 -21.17
C ALA A 153 -38.15 28.93 -20.50
N SER A 154 -38.60 30.14 -20.91
CA SER A 154 -39.95 30.61 -20.61
C SER A 154 -40.50 31.44 -21.78
N PRO A 155 -41.86 31.57 -21.92
CA PRO A 155 -42.46 32.43 -22.93
C PRO A 155 -42.07 33.90 -22.72
N GLU A 156 -41.91 34.34 -21.46
CA GLU A 156 -41.52 35.68 -21.12
C GLU A 156 -40.09 36.00 -21.49
N LEU A 157 -39.12 35.09 -21.21
CA LEU A 157 -37.74 35.27 -21.64
C LEU A 157 -37.64 35.37 -23.18
N GLN A 158 -38.40 34.54 -23.87
CA GLN A 158 -38.45 34.60 -25.33
C GLN A 158 -39.01 35.93 -25.86
N ARG A 159 -40.01 36.52 -25.18
CA ARG A 159 -40.54 37.85 -25.49
C ARG A 159 -39.44 38.90 -25.30
N ILE A 160 -38.83 38.95 -24.13
CA ILE A 160 -37.82 39.94 -23.76
C ILE A 160 -36.62 39.88 -24.71
N ARG A 161 -36.06 38.70 -25.00
CA ARG A 161 -34.91 38.55 -25.93
C ARG A 161 -35.26 39.01 -27.35
N ARG A 162 -36.49 38.72 -27.81
CA ARG A 162 -36.95 39.22 -29.14
C ARG A 162 -37.07 40.73 -29.16
N GLU A 163 -37.57 41.34 -28.10
CA GLU A 163 -37.68 42.79 -27.96
C GLU A 163 -36.30 43.43 -27.86
N LEU A 164 -35.38 42.83 -27.10
CA LEU A 164 -34.00 43.28 -26.95
C LEU A 164 -33.27 43.32 -28.31
N VAL A 165 -33.32 42.22 -29.08
CA VAL A 165 -32.73 42.19 -30.44
C VAL A 165 -33.34 43.25 -31.36
N ARG A 166 -34.68 43.53 -31.25
CA ARG A 166 -35.35 44.57 -32.01
C ARG A 166 -34.90 45.96 -31.58
N ALA A 167 -34.80 46.21 -30.26
CA ALA A 167 -34.36 47.47 -29.66
C ALA A 167 -32.92 47.78 -30.08
N GLU A 168 -31.99 46.82 -29.94
CA GLU A 168 -30.60 46.97 -30.37
C GLU A 168 -30.49 47.28 -31.87
N GLY A 169 -31.25 46.56 -32.72
CA GLY A 169 -31.31 46.82 -34.15
C GLY A 169 -31.95 48.17 -34.50
N SER A 170 -32.74 48.79 -33.60
CA SER A 170 -33.34 50.10 -33.78
C SER A 170 -32.37 51.24 -33.51
N VAL A 171 -31.51 51.14 -32.50
CA VAL A 171 -30.53 52.14 -32.05
C VAL A 171 -29.71 52.66 -33.26
N SER A 172 -29.04 51.70 -33.94
CA SER A 172 -28.23 52.07 -35.12
C SER A 172 -29.03 52.74 -36.22
N ARG A 173 -30.25 52.24 -36.52
CA ARG A 173 -31.11 52.84 -37.54
C ARG A 173 -31.54 54.24 -37.16
N THR A 174 -31.94 54.49 -35.93
CA THR A 174 -32.34 55.81 -35.39
C THR A 174 -31.15 56.75 -35.45
N LEU A 175 -29.98 56.36 -34.99
CA LEU A 175 -28.77 57.17 -35.03
C LEU A 175 -28.38 57.57 -36.45
N TYR A 176 -28.37 56.60 -37.39
CA TYR A 176 -28.11 56.93 -38.82
C TYR A 176 -29.20 57.76 -39.42
N GLY A 177 -30.47 57.66 -38.99
CA GLY A 177 -31.57 58.54 -39.40
C GLY A 177 -31.32 59.98 -38.97
N ILE A 178 -30.97 60.15 -37.70
CA ILE A 178 -30.66 61.51 -37.15
C ILE A 178 -29.40 62.11 -37.79
N LEU A 179 -28.35 61.24 -37.98
CA LEU A 179 -27.15 61.73 -38.64
C LEU A 179 -27.42 62.19 -40.06
N ARG A 180 -28.20 61.47 -40.87
CA ARG A 180 -28.60 61.89 -42.23
C ARG A 180 -29.42 63.15 -42.20
N ALA A 181 -30.37 63.35 -41.26
CA ALA A 181 -31.10 64.57 -41.11
C ALA A 181 -30.18 65.78 -40.78
N ALA A 182 -29.27 65.56 -39.79
CA ALA A 182 -28.25 66.54 -39.42
C ALA A 182 -27.27 66.87 -40.52
N GLN A 183 -26.93 65.92 -41.41
CA GLN A 183 -26.13 66.15 -42.62
C GLN A 183 -26.90 66.91 -43.68
N ALA A 184 -28.21 66.69 -43.88
CA ALA A 184 -29.05 67.38 -44.82
C ALA A 184 -29.30 68.89 -44.39
N GLU A 185 -29.33 69.11 -43.07
CA GLU A 185 -29.45 70.43 -42.49
C GLU A 185 -28.13 71.21 -42.36
N GLY A 186 -26.99 70.54 -42.73
CA GLY A 186 -25.66 71.16 -42.66
C GLY A 186 -25.15 71.37 -41.24
N ILE A 187 -25.71 70.64 -40.25
CA ILE A 187 -25.24 70.62 -38.86
C ILE A 187 -23.99 69.80 -38.68
N VAL A 188 -23.88 68.76 -39.54
CA VAL A 188 -22.76 67.83 -39.56
C VAL A 188 -22.28 67.64 -40.96
N ASP A 189 -20.97 67.53 -41.16
CA ASP A 189 -20.37 67.34 -42.52
C ASP A 189 -20.78 65.98 -43.12
N LYS A 190 -20.88 65.91 -44.47
CA LYS A 190 -21.41 64.68 -45.18
C LYS A 190 -20.58 63.42 -44.97
N ASP A 191 -19.32 63.58 -44.65
CA ASP A 191 -18.34 62.52 -44.46
C ASP A 191 -18.20 62.01 -42.99
N VAL A 192 -18.94 62.65 -42.09
CA VAL A 192 -18.94 62.28 -40.68
C VAL A 192 -19.70 60.93 -40.50
N THR A 193 -19.11 60.05 -39.81
CA THR A 193 -19.72 58.77 -39.37
C THR A 193 -19.92 58.76 -37.87
N PRO A 194 -20.88 57.97 -37.36
CA PRO A 194 -21.03 57.75 -35.93
C PRO A 194 -19.71 57.26 -35.28
N ALA A 195 -19.41 57.74 -34.10
CA ALA A 195 -18.30 57.34 -33.30
C ALA A 195 -18.78 56.57 -32.05
N VAL A 196 -17.92 55.74 -31.47
CA VAL A 196 -18.18 55.12 -30.15
C VAL A 196 -17.31 55.85 -29.11
N ARG A 197 -17.96 56.36 -28.06
CA ARG A 197 -17.31 56.95 -26.89
C ARG A 197 -17.91 56.34 -25.62
N ASP A 198 -17.06 55.84 -24.77
CA ASP A 198 -17.45 55.14 -23.52
C ASP A 198 -18.57 54.08 -23.72
N GLY A 199 -18.47 53.35 -24.83
CA GLY A 199 -19.43 52.31 -25.20
C GLY A 199 -20.74 52.83 -25.77
N ARG A 200 -20.87 54.14 -26.05
CA ARG A 200 -22.08 54.79 -26.59
C ARG A 200 -21.88 55.24 -28.03
N LEU A 201 -22.90 55.09 -28.80
CA LEU A 201 -22.95 55.60 -30.14
C LEU A 201 -23.26 57.09 -30.16
N VAL A 202 -22.32 57.87 -30.64
CA VAL A 202 -22.41 59.39 -30.62
C VAL A 202 -22.17 59.95 -32.00
N ILE A 203 -22.72 61.12 -32.22
CA ILE A 203 -22.52 61.93 -33.42
C ILE A 203 -21.46 62.99 -33.12
N PRO A 204 -20.35 63.05 -33.91
CA PRO A 204 -19.38 64.15 -33.79
C PRO A 204 -19.95 65.42 -34.39
N VAL A 205 -19.99 66.49 -33.59
CA VAL A 205 -20.61 67.80 -33.96
C VAL A 205 -19.65 68.97 -33.66
N ALA A 206 -19.64 70.01 -34.45
CA ALA A 206 -18.91 71.21 -34.13
C ALA A 206 -19.46 71.90 -32.87
N PRO A 207 -18.63 72.46 -31.96
CA PRO A 207 -19.07 73.00 -30.67
C PRO A 207 -20.16 74.04 -30.74
N GLY A 208 -20.12 74.88 -31.81
CA GLY A 208 -21.12 75.92 -32.08
C GLY A 208 -22.48 75.34 -32.45
N LEU A 209 -22.59 74.16 -32.95
CA LEU A 209 -23.78 73.47 -33.45
C LEU A 209 -24.36 72.42 -32.51
N LYS A 210 -23.72 72.19 -31.38
CA LYS A 210 -24.10 71.16 -30.44
C LYS A 210 -25.55 71.22 -29.91
N ARG A 211 -26.13 72.40 -29.84
CA ARG A 211 -27.51 72.61 -29.42
C ARG A 211 -28.56 72.32 -30.52
N ARG A 212 -28.12 72.09 -31.75
CA ARG A 212 -29.03 71.79 -32.88
C ARG A 212 -29.41 70.27 -32.88
N ILE A 213 -28.63 69.44 -32.30
CA ILE A 213 -29.00 68.07 -32.06
C ILE A 213 -29.42 67.95 -30.58
N ASN A 214 -30.67 67.59 -30.36
CA ASN A 214 -31.16 67.33 -29.03
C ASN A 214 -30.48 66.09 -28.50
N GLY A 215 -29.73 66.19 -27.36
CA GLY A 215 -29.01 65.04 -26.84
C GLY A 215 -28.07 65.43 -25.70
N ILE A 216 -27.35 64.41 -25.21
CA ILE A 216 -26.35 64.47 -24.11
C ILE A 216 -24.95 64.56 -24.73
N VAL A 217 -24.17 65.54 -24.28
CA VAL A 217 -22.76 65.66 -24.62
C VAL A 217 -21.94 64.73 -23.70
N HIS A 218 -21.27 63.80 -24.26
CA HIS A 218 -20.46 62.83 -23.52
C HIS A 218 -18.96 63.17 -23.45
N ASP A 219 -18.44 63.79 -24.55
CA ASP A 219 -17.01 64.06 -24.61
C ASP A 219 -16.70 65.18 -25.60
N GLU A 220 -15.55 65.82 -25.44
CA GLU A 220 -15.00 66.78 -26.37
C GLU A 220 -13.66 66.32 -26.88
N SER A 221 -13.34 66.51 -28.15
CA SER A 221 -12.03 66.16 -28.70
C SER A 221 -10.93 66.94 -27.98
N ALA A 222 -9.73 66.38 -27.87
CA ALA A 222 -8.60 67.00 -27.20
C ALA A 222 -8.21 68.37 -27.72
N THR A 223 -8.66 68.74 -28.95
CA THR A 223 -8.49 70.06 -29.56
C THR A 223 -9.68 70.99 -29.36
N GLY A 224 -10.74 70.57 -28.71
CA GLY A 224 -11.97 71.28 -28.49
C GLY A 224 -12.77 71.61 -29.79
N ARG A 225 -12.37 70.96 -30.92
CA ARG A 225 -13.03 71.28 -32.25
C ARG A 225 -14.26 70.37 -32.51
N THR A 226 -14.43 69.29 -31.79
CA THR A 226 -15.52 68.33 -31.98
C THR A 226 -16.11 67.95 -30.64
N VAL A 227 -17.41 67.96 -30.53
CA VAL A 227 -18.19 67.53 -29.38
C VAL A 227 -18.97 66.28 -29.78
N PHE A 228 -18.96 65.26 -28.90
CA PHE A 228 -19.66 64.03 -29.16
C PHE A 228 -21.02 64.03 -28.49
N VAL A 229 -22.09 64.09 -29.32
CA VAL A 229 -23.48 64.18 -28.83
C VAL A 229 -24.16 62.82 -29.03
N GLU A 230 -24.72 62.24 -27.95
CA GLU A 230 -25.70 61.16 -28.00
C GLU A 230 -27.09 61.76 -28.15
N PRO A 231 -27.81 61.54 -29.27
CA PRO A 231 -29.16 62.09 -29.44
C PRO A 231 -30.13 61.52 -28.40
N THR A 232 -31.14 62.32 -28.00
CA THR A 232 -32.13 61.96 -26.99
C THR A 232 -32.86 60.69 -27.33
N GLU A 233 -33.22 60.45 -28.59
CA GLU A 233 -33.89 59.23 -29.06
C GLU A 233 -32.97 57.98 -28.92
N VAL A 234 -31.66 58.18 -29.05
CA VAL A 234 -30.66 57.12 -28.85
C VAL A 234 -30.49 56.86 -27.36
N VAL A 235 -30.49 57.88 -26.50
CA VAL A 235 -30.48 57.74 -25.03
C VAL A 235 -31.70 56.98 -24.56
N GLU A 236 -32.91 57.36 -25.05
CA GLU A 236 -34.15 56.62 -24.71
C GLU A 236 -34.11 55.16 -25.17
N ALA A 237 -33.62 54.87 -26.39
CA ALA A 237 -33.47 53.53 -26.88
C ALA A 237 -32.46 52.73 -26.06
N ASN A 238 -31.33 53.35 -25.69
CA ASN A 238 -30.33 52.67 -24.81
C ASN A 238 -30.87 52.44 -23.38
N ASN A 239 -31.70 53.36 -22.85
CA ASN A 239 -32.36 53.16 -21.57
C ASN A 239 -33.36 51.98 -21.64
N HIS A 240 -34.13 51.89 -22.69
CA HIS A 240 -35.08 50.80 -22.93
C HIS A 240 -34.35 49.45 -23.08
N ILE A 241 -33.19 49.43 -23.75
CA ILE A 241 -32.34 48.19 -23.79
C ILE A 241 -31.93 47.80 -22.37
N ARG A 242 -31.47 48.75 -21.52
CA ARG A 242 -31.09 48.47 -20.16
C ARG A 242 -32.26 47.98 -19.28
N GLU A 243 -33.44 48.52 -19.53
CA GLU A 243 -34.68 48.01 -18.85
C GLU A 243 -34.93 46.57 -19.28
N LEU A 244 -34.86 46.26 -20.59
CA LEU A 244 -35.03 44.90 -21.09
C LEU A 244 -33.93 43.95 -20.58
N GLU A 245 -32.67 44.39 -20.55
CA GLU A 245 -31.55 43.58 -19.94
C GLU A 245 -31.78 43.31 -18.44
N SER A 246 -32.35 44.28 -17.72
CA SER A 246 -32.75 44.13 -16.31
C SER A 246 -33.91 43.15 -16.16
N GLU A 247 -34.92 43.26 -17.03
CA GLU A 247 -36.04 42.29 -17.06
C GLU A 247 -35.56 40.91 -17.42
N GLU A 248 -34.67 40.77 -18.41
CA GLU A 248 -34.06 39.49 -18.79
C GLU A 248 -33.36 38.83 -17.59
N ARG A 249 -32.52 39.62 -16.90
CA ARG A 249 -31.81 39.12 -15.71
C ARG A 249 -32.73 38.68 -14.60
N GLN A 250 -33.80 39.44 -14.33
CA GLN A 250 -34.81 39.10 -13.34
C GLN A 250 -35.55 37.81 -13.71
N GLU A 251 -35.94 37.66 -14.98
CA GLU A 251 -36.62 36.46 -15.48
C GLU A 251 -35.71 35.26 -15.42
N MET A 252 -34.42 35.41 -15.80
CA MET A 252 -33.43 34.34 -15.66
C MET A 252 -33.31 33.89 -14.21
N ILE A 253 -33.17 34.80 -13.26
CA ILE A 253 -33.14 34.48 -11.81
C ILE A 253 -34.41 33.76 -11.39
N ARG A 254 -35.59 34.19 -11.87
CA ARG A 254 -36.87 33.55 -11.56
C ARG A 254 -36.90 32.09 -12.07
N ILE A 255 -36.42 31.84 -13.29
CA ILE A 255 -36.34 30.53 -13.91
C ILE A 255 -35.36 29.64 -13.13
N LEU A 256 -34.14 30.15 -12.85
CA LEU A 256 -33.11 29.42 -12.09
C LEU A 256 -33.58 29.09 -10.67
N THR A 257 -34.30 30.05 -10.02
CA THR A 257 -34.89 29.82 -8.70
C THR A 257 -35.94 28.70 -8.74
N ALA A 258 -36.83 28.71 -9.75
CA ALA A 258 -37.84 27.68 -9.91
C ALA A 258 -37.22 26.32 -10.21
N LEU A 259 -36.13 26.26 -11.01
CA LEU A 259 -35.40 25.05 -11.30
C LEU A 259 -34.69 24.52 -10.03
N THR A 260 -34.11 25.41 -9.23
CA THR A 260 -33.46 25.08 -7.95
C THR A 260 -34.44 24.47 -6.94
N GLN A 261 -35.72 24.88 -6.97
CA GLN A 261 -36.75 24.28 -6.13
C GLN A 261 -36.94 22.76 -6.40
N HIS A 262 -36.62 22.27 -7.61
CA HIS A 262 -36.65 20.85 -7.93
C HIS A 262 -35.39 20.10 -7.47
N VAL A 263 -34.28 20.80 -7.28
CA VAL A 263 -33.05 20.23 -6.69
C VAL A 263 -33.18 20.08 -5.17
N ARG A 264 -33.80 21.07 -4.51
CA ARG A 264 -33.83 21.23 -3.05
C ARG A 264 -34.32 20.00 -2.28
N PRO A 265 -35.41 19.30 -2.64
CA PRO A 265 -35.87 18.13 -1.89
C PRO A 265 -34.89 16.94 -1.95
N ASN A 266 -34.02 16.88 -2.96
CA ASN A 266 -33.15 15.77 -3.23
C ASN A 266 -31.67 16.08 -2.96
N VAL A 267 -31.36 17.17 -2.24
CA VAL A 267 -29.96 17.62 -2.02
C VAL A 267 -29.10 16.54 -1.36
N ARG A 268 -29.66 15.79 -0.42
CA ARG A 268 -28.94 14.74 0.28
C ARG A 268 -28.59 13.61 -0.67
N GLU A 269 -29.57 13.09 -1.37
CA GLU A 269 -29.42 11.98 -2.31
C GLU A 269 -28.50 12.37 -3.49
N ILE A 270 -28.52 13.63 -3.93
CA ILE A 270 -27.60 14.16 -4.93
C ILE A 270 -26.16 14.15 -4.37
N LEU A 271 -25.94 14.63 -3.15
CA LEU A 271 -24.61 14.62 -2.53
C LEU A 271 -24.08 13.21 -2.33
N ASP A 272 -24.94 12.24 -1.93
CA ASP A 272 -24.57 10.84 -1.83
C ASP A 272 -24.16 10.25 -3.20
N SER A 273 -24.87 10.63 -4.27
CA SER A 273 -24.52 10.25 -5.65
C SER A 273 -23.20 10.89 -6.12
N PHE A 274 -22.89 12.11 -5.67
CA PHE A 274 -21.59 12.76 -5.94
C PHE A 274 -20.44 12.13 -5.14
N HIS A 275 -20.71 11.65 -3.92
CA HIS A 275 -19.74 10.85 -3.19
C HIS A 275 -19.41 9.57 -3.95
N PHE A 276 -20.41 8.83 -4.43
CA PHE A 276 -20.23 7.66 -5.28
C PHE A 276 -19.39 7.99 -6.53
N LEU A 277 -19.68 9.11 -7.21
CA LEU A 277 -18.91 9.55 -8.38
C LEU A 277 -17.44 9.82 -8.02
N GLY A 278 -17.16 10.40 -6.85
CA GLY A 278 -15.81 10.59 -6.32
C GLY A 278 -15.09 9.26 -6.06
N VAL A 279 -15.79 8.26 -5.50
CA VAL A 279 -15.25 6.92 -5.31
C VAL A 279 -14.91 6.27 -6.66
N MET A 280 -15.77 6.40 -7.67
CA MET A 280 -15.50 5.88 -9.02
C MET A 280 -14.28 6.53 -9.68
N ASP A 281 -14.09 7.84 -9.55
CA ASP A 281 -12.90 8.55 -10.02
C ASP A 281 -11.63 8.08 -9.29
N PHE A 282 -11.73 7.88 -7.97
CA PHE A 282 -10.64 7.34 -7.15
C PHE A 282 -10.27 5.90 -7.54
N LEU A 283 -11.26 5.02 -7.76
CA LEU A 283 -11.02 3.66 -8.23
C LEU A 283 -10.35 3.65 -9.61
N GLN A 284 -10.76 4.54 -10.53
CA GLN A 284 -10.08 4.70 -11.81
C GLN A 284 -8.63 5.13 -11.64
N ALA A 285 -8.34 6.06 -10.73
CA ALA A 285 -6.98 6.49 -10.43
C ALA A 285 -6.12 5.32 -9.90
N LYS A 286 -6.69 4.45 -9.03
CA LYS A 286 -6.03 3.20 -8.57
C LYS A 286 -5.75 2.25 -9.71
N VAL A 287 -6.69 2.04 -10.62
CA VAL A 287 -6.51 1.18 -11.82
C VAL A 287 -5.39 1.72 -12.72
N GLN A 288 -5.37 3.02 -12.98
CA GLN A 288 -4.33 3.65 -13.78
C GLN A 288 -2.95 3.56 -13.11
N LEU A 289 -2.89 3.79 -11.78
CA LEU A 289 -1.66 3.63 -11.01
C LEU A 289 -1.18 2.18 -11.07
N GLY A 290 -2.09 1.22 -10.85
CA GLY A 290 -1.80 -0.22 -10.92
C GLY A 290 -1.23 -0.63 -12.27
N LYS A 291 -1.81 -0.16 -13.37
CA LYS A 291 -1.31 -0.39 -14.73
C LYS A 291 0.10 0.16 -14.94
N ASN A 292 0.35 1.38 -14.48
CA ASN A 292 1.68 2.02 -14.63
C ASN A 292 2.76 1.31 -13.80
N LEU A 293 2.42 0.84 -12.60
CA LEU A 293 3.33 0.12 -11.70
C LEU A 293 3.38 -1.39 -11.98
N ARG A 294 2.59 -1.88 -12.94
CA ARG A 294 2.37 -3.32 -13.15
C ARG A 294 2.03 -4.01 -11.83
N ALA A 295 1.15 -3.36 -11.07
CA ALA A 295 0.69 -3.78 -9.76
C ALA A 295 -0.61 -4.59 -9.88
N ILE A 296 -0.83 -5.43 -8.91
CA ILE A 296 -1.99 -6.31 -8.80
C ILE A 296 -2.58 -6.25 -7.40
N SER A 297 -3.78 -6.79 -7.25
CA SER A 297 -4.37 -7.13 -5.95
C SER A 297 -4.00 -8.58 -5.62
N PRO A 298 -3.06 -8.84 -4.69
CA PRO A 298 -2.65 -10.19 -4.36
C PRO A 298 -3.69 -10.89 -3.48
N GLN A 299 -3.58 -12.21 -3.35
CA GLN A 299 -4.44 -12.98 -2.44
C GLN A 299 -4.20 -12.57 -1.00
N LEU A 300 -5.25 -12.12 -0.30
CA LEU A 300 -5.21 -11.67 1.08
C LEU A 300 -5.60 -12.77 2.07
N LYS A 301 -4.89 -12.81 3.21
CA LYS A 301 -5.22 -13.62 4.37
C LYS A 301 -5.61 -12.70 5.53
N ALA A 302 -6.64 -13.05 6.28
CA ALA A 302 -7.05 -12.29 7.47
C ALA A 302 -6.02 -12.34 8.61
N THR A 303 -5.09 -13.31 8.58
CA THR A 303 -4.01 -13.44 9.55
C THR A 303 -2.70 -12.85 9.01
N PRO A 304 -1.80 -12.38 9.88
CA PRO A 304 -0.47 -11.91 9.49
C PRO A 304 0.27 -12.93 8.62
N HIS A 305 0.79 -12.49 7.49
CA HIS A 305 1.54 -13.33 6.56
C HIS A 305 2.21 -12.47 5.49
N ILE A 306 3.44 -12.78 5.15
CA ILE A 306 4.14 -12.17 4.02
C ILE A 306 4.80 -13.30 3.22
N ASP A 307 4.39 -13.48 1.97
CA ASP A 307 5.06 -14.35 1.01
C ASP A 307 5.02 -13.65 -0.35
N TRP A 308 5.97 -12.73 -0.54
CA TRP A 308 6.02 -11.88 -1.71
C TRP A 308 7.09 -12.35 -2.67
N ILE A 309 6.69 -12.51 -3.91
CA ILE A 309 7.52 -12.91 -5.02
C ILE A 309 7.63 -11.71 -5.96
N GLU A 310 8.86 -11.35 -6.35
CA GLU A 310 9.14 -10.25 -7.27
C GLU A 310 8.55 -8.89 -6.84
N ALA A 311 8.55 -8.62 -5.53
CA ALA A 311 8.11 -7.33 -5.02
C ALA A 311 9.05 -6.20 -5.47
N ARG A 312 8.49 -5.11 -6.00
CA ARG A 312 9.24 -3.98 -6.53
C ARG A 312 8.87 -2.70 -5.79
N HIS A 313 9.89 -1.92 -5.41
CA HIS A 313 9.65 -0.61 -4.78
C HIS A 313 9.21 0.39 -5.85
N PRO A 314 7.97 0.89 -5.85
CA PRO A 314 7.41 1.66 -6.98
C PRO A 314 8.18 2.97 -7.26
N LEU A 315 8.58 3.68 -6.22
CA LEU A 315 9.31 4.95 -6.37
C LEU A 315 10.74 4.73 -6.87
N LEU A 316 11.41 3.70 -6.34
CA LEU A 316 12.76 3.34 -6.81
C LEU A 316 12.74 2.82 -8.24
N GLU A 317 11.74 2.02 -8.64
CA GLU A 317 11.57 1.56 -10.01
C GLU A 317 11.43 2.75 -10.96
N LYS A 318 10.58 3.73 -10.62
CA LYS A 318 10.40 4.97 -11.40
C LYS A 318 11.71 5.76 -11.51
N GLN A 319 12.44 5.91 -10.40
CA GLN A 319 13.70 6.65 -10.37
C GLN A 319 14.81 5.95 -11.18
N LEU A 320 14.91 4.63 -11.10
CA LEU A 320 15.88 3.86 -11.87
C LEU A 320 15.54 3.86 -13.36
N ALA A 321 14.26 3.71 -13.71
CA ALA A 321 13.80 3.75 -15.10
C ALA A 321 14.13 5.09 -15.79
N SER A 322 14.03 6.22 -15.08
CA SER A 322 14.41 7.54 -15.62
C SER A 322 15.91 7.67 -15.91
N ARG A 323 16.74 6.82 -15.27
CA ARG A 323 18.21 6.76 -15.47
C ARG A 323 18.65 5.58 -16.35
N GLY A 324 17.70 4.86 -16.99
CA GLY A 324 18.00 3.67 -17.81
C GLY A 324 18.38 2.42 -17.00
N GLY A 325 18.24 2.44 -15.68
CA GLY A 325 18.52 1.31 -14.79
C GLY A 325 17.31 0.38 -14.66
N LYS A 326 17.54 -0.81 -14.10
CA LYS A 326 16.50 -1.80 -13.77
C LYS A 326 16.52 -2.09 -12.28
N ILE A 327 15.32 -2.20 -11.69
CA ILE A 327 15.17 -2.62 -10.31
C ILE A 327 15.42 -4.13 -10.17
N VAL A 328 16.05 -4.52 -9.07
CA VAL A 328 16.14 -5.92 -8.67
C VAL A 328 14.96 -6.23 -7.75
N PRO A 329 14.06 -7.15 -8.13
CA PRO A 329 12.89 -7.47 -7.33
C PRO A 329 13.24 -8.15 -6.02
N LEU A 330 12.43 -7.90 -4.99
CA LEU A 330 12.55 -8.51 -3.66
C LEU A 330 11.69 -9.76 -3.55
N GLY A 331 12.29 -10.88 -3.13
CA GLY A 331 11.56 -12.04 -2.63
C GLY A 331 11.68 -12.10 -1.10
N ILE A 332 10.56 -12.11 -0.37
CA ILE A 332 10.54 -12.14 1.09
C ILE A 332 9.40 -13.02 1.61
N THR A 333 9.72 -13.85 2.60
CA THR A 333 8.74 -14.74 3.23
C THR A 333 8.85 -14.62 4.75
N LEU A 334 7.73 -14.29 5.41
CA LEU A 334 7.53 -14.36 6.85
C LEU A 334 6.33 -15.26 7.12
N THR A 335 6.49 -16.20 8.05
CA THR A 335 5.48 -17.20 8.42
C THR A 335 5.28 -17.21 9.92
N SER A 336 4.24 -17.87 10.41
CA SER A 336 4.01 -18.03 11.86
C SER A 336 5.16 -18.73 12.58
N GLU A 337 5.94 -19.58 11.88
CA GLU A 337 7.13 -20.24 12.44
C GLU A 337 8.36 -19.31 12.45
N LYS A 338 8.48 -18.44 11.45
CA LYS A 338 9.58 -17.48 11.26
C LYS A 338 8.99 -16.11 10.98
N HIS A 339 8.55 -15.44 12.05
CA HIS A 339 7.82 -14.16 11.97
C HIS A 339 8.72 -12.94 12.02
N ILE A 340 10.01 -13.06 12.38
CA ILE A 340 11.00 -11.98 12.33
C ILE A 340 12.14 -12.35 11.39
N LEU A 341 12.47 -11.45 10.46
CA LEU A 341 13.60 -11.58 9.55
C LEU A 341 14.69 -10.58 9.92
N MET A 342 15.85 -11.11 10.31
CA MET A 342 17.05 -10.32 10.64
C MET A 342 17.93 -10.20 9.39
N ILE A 343 17.98 -9.01 8.77
CA ILE A 343 18.75 -8.77 7.54
C ILE A 343 20.12 -8.21 7.88
N SER A 344 21.18 -8.85 7.35
CA SER A 344 22.56 -8.40 7.47
C SER A 344 23.26 -8.35 6.11
N GLY A 345 24.40 -7.68 6.04
CA GLY A 345 25.13 -7.45 4.80
C GLY A 345 25.76 -6.06 4.72
N PRO A 346 26.42 -5.71 3.59
CA PRO A 346 27.03 -4.38 3.42
C PRO A 346 25.99 -3.27 3.41
N ASN A 347 26.37 -2.04 3.81
CA ASN A 347 25.44 -0.89 3.84
C ASN A 347 24.90 -0.57 2.45
N ALA A 348 25.74 -0.58 1.44
CA ALA A 348 25.35 -0.40 0.04
C ALA A 348 24.59 -1.59 -0.56
N GLY A 349 24.28 -2.64 0.22
CA GLY A 349 23.59 -3.86 -0.24
C GLY A 349 22.11 -3.74 -0.45
N GLY A 350 21.47 -2.62 -0.03
CA GLY A 350 20.03 -2.40 -0.18
C GLY A 350 19.18 -2.84 1.01
N LYS A 351 19.75 -2.98 2.24
CA LYS A 351 19.03 -3.38 3.44
C LYS A 351 17.85 -2.45 3.76
N SER A 352 18.10 -1.14 3.86
CA SER A 352 17.08 -0.12 4.16
C SER A 352 16.03 -0.02 3.04
N VAL A 353 16.43 -0.25 1.79
CA VAL A 353 15.48 -0.31 0.66
C VAL A 353 14.55 -1.51 0.78
N CYS A 354 15.07 -2.68 1.16
CA CYS A 354 14.26 -3.87 1.42
C CYS A 354 13.21 -3.58 2.49
N LEU A 355 13.63 -2.99 3.60
CA LEU A 355 12.78 -2.65 4.73
C LEU A 355 11.71 -1.61 4.35
N LYS A 356 12.09 -0.53 3.64
CA LYS A 356 11.15 0.47 3.11
C LYS A 356 10.19 -0.15 2.10
N THR A 357 10.64 -1.11 1.28
CA THR A 357 9.76 -1.82 0.34
C THR A 357 8.67 -2.58 1.09
N VAL A 358 9.03 -3.28 2.17
CA VAL A 358 8.06 -4.02 2.98
C VAL A 358 7.04 -3.06 3.60
N GLY A 359 7.50 -1.97 4.22
CA GLY A 359 6.63 -0.97 4.84
C GLY A 359 5.68 -0.31 3.83
N LEU A 360 6.21 0.15 2.71
CA LEU A 360 5.43 0.82 1.68
C LEU A 360 4.38 -0.09 1.05
N LEU A 361 4.76 -1.31 0.63
CA LEU A 361 3.83 -2.22 -0.02
C LEU A 361 2.76 -2.75 0.94
N GLN A 362 3.10 -3.03 2.20
CA GLN A 362 2.12 -3.43 3.21
C GLN A 362 1.12 -2.31 3.50
N TYR A 363 1.59 -1.08 3.58
CA TYR A 363 0.73 0.08 3.79
C TYR A 363 -0.18 0.35 2.58
N MET A 364 0.38 0.32 1.34
CA MET A 364 -0.40 0.40 0.10
C MET A 364 -1.52 -0.63 0.06
N LEU A 365 -1.18 -1.90 0.37
CA LEU A 365 -2.12 -3.02 0.39
C LEU A 365 -3.30 -2.75 1.32
N GLN A 366 -3.03 -2.33 2.55
CA GLN A 366 -4.07 -2.10 3.57
C GLN A 366 -4.80 -0.75 3.41
N CYS A 367 -4.34 0.12 2.50
CA CYS A 367 -5.11 1.25 1.97
C CYS A 367 -5.92 0.88 0.71
N GLY A 368 -5.98 -0.41 0.32
CA GLY A 368 -6.67 -0.88 -0.89
C GLY A 368 -6.05 -0.38 -2.19
N VAL A 369 -4.74 -0.12 -2.21
CA VAL A 369 -3.98 0.28 -3.40
C VAL A 369 -3.26 -0.94 -3.96
N PRO A 370 -3.37 -1.26 -5.27
CA PRO A 370 -2.66 -2.37 -5.89
C PRO A 370 -1.15 -2.29 -5.67
N VAL A 371 -0.50 -3.44 -5.47
CA VAL A 371 0.93 -3.54 -5.17
C VAL A 371 1.72 -4.26 -6.26
N PRO A 372 2.94 -3.81 -6.58
CA PRO A 372 3.78 -4.38 -7.64
C PRO A 372 4.49 -5.66 -7.17
N VAL A 373 3.73 -6.75 -7.08
CA VAL A 373 4.20 -8.09 -6.74
C VAL A 373 3.75 -9.10 -7.80
N SER A 374 4.28 -10.33 -7.77
CA SER A 374 3.82 -11.41 -8.65
C SER A 374 2.44 -11.93 -8.22
N GLU A 375 1.62 -12.42 -9.15
CA GLU A 375 0.31 -13.05 -8.91
C GLU A 375 0.36 -14.24 -7.93
N ARG A 376 1.54 -14.84 -7.74
CA ARG A 376 1.74 -15.95 -6.82
C ARG A 376 1.97 -15.50 -5.38
N SER A 377 2.08 -14.20 -5.15
CA SER A 377 2.31 -13.64 -3.82
C SER A 377 1.05 -13.76 -2.97
N THR A 378 1.25 -14.04 -1.69
CA THR A 378 0.19 -14.01 -0.68
C THR A 378 0.54 -12.99 0.41
N CYS A 379 -0.44 -12.21 0.83
CA CYS A 379 -0.29 -11.15 1.80
C CYS A 379 -1.22 -11.37 2.99
N GLY A 380 -0.78 -10.96 4.17
CA GLY A 380 -1.61 -10.95 5.38
C GLY A 380 -1.96 -9.54 5.81
N ILE A 381 -2.92 -9.44 6.72
CA ILE A 381 -3.36 -8.20 7.33
C ILE A 381 -2.74 -8.06 8.71
N PHE A 382 -2.18 -6.89 8.99
CA PHE A 382 -1.62 -6.49 10.27
C PHE A 382 -2.52 -5.44 10.91
N ASP A 383 -2.65 -5.49 12.24
CA ASP A 383 -3.42 -4.48 12.97
C ASP A 383 -2.60 -3.20 13.14
N ASP A 384 -1.29 -3.37 13.36
CA ASP A 384 -0.35 -2.27 13.59
C ASP A 384 0.87 -2.40 12.68
N VAL A 385 1.37 -1.26 12.19
CA VAL A 385 2.66 -1.19 11.50
C VAL A 385 3.50 -0.10 12.18
N MET A 386 4.68 -0.50 12.66
CA MET A 386 5.58 0.38 13.40
C MET A 386 6.94 0.39 12.75
N ILE A 387 7.50 1.60 12.56
CA ILE A 387 8.82 1.74 11.91
C ILE A 387 9.77 2.56 12.76
N ASP A 388 11.04 2.18 12.68
CA ASP A 388 12.18 2.96 13.14
C ASP A 388 13.22 3.00 12.01
N ILE A 389 13.10 3.99 11.15
CA ILE A 389 13.89 4.14 9.92
C ILE A 389 14.38 5.58 9.79
N GLY A 390 15.68 5.74 9.53
CA GLY A 390 16.33 7.01 9.28
C GLY A 390 16.81 7.69 10.58
N ASP A 391 17.82 8.57 10.44
CA ASP A 391 18.37 9.35 11.53
C ASP A 391 17.41 10.50 11.87
N GLU A 392 16.80 10.45 13.05
CA GLU A 392 16.04 11.57 13.60
C GLU A 392 17.03 12.62 14.17
N GLN A 393 17.77 13.27 13.30
CA GLN A 393 18.48 14.51 13.65
C GLN A 393 17.50 15.67 13.51
N SER A 394 16.55 15.80 14.44
CA SER A 394 15.80 17.04 14.56
C SER A 394 16.63 18.00 15.41
N LEU A 395 16.96 19.15 14.85
CA LEU A 395 17.60 20.25 15.55
C LEU A 395 16.74 20.79 16.74
N GLU A 396 15.50 20.31 16.84
CA GLU A 396 14.52 20.71 17.87
C GLU A 396 14.51 19.80 19.10
N ASN A 397 15.03 18.57 19.00
CA ASN A 397 15.17 17.64 20.11
C ASN A 397 16.65 17.32 20.30
N ASP A 398 17.26 17.79 21.39
CA ASP A 398 18.64 17.51 21.81
C ASP A 398 18.92 16.02 22.13
N LEU A 399 18.02 15.13 21.74
CA LEU A 399 18.18 13.69 21.93
C LEU A 399 19.21 13.14 20.94
N SER A 400 20.22 12.47 21.46
CA SER A 400 21.13 11.64 20.66
C SER A 400 20.34 10.66 19.84
N THR A 401 20.76 10.38 18.59
CA THR A 401 20.16 9.38 17.69
C THR A 401 19.84 8.05 18.40
N TYR A 402 20.73 7.62 19.31
CA TYR A 402 20.53 6.42 20.11
C TYR A 402 19.34 6.53 21.08
N SER A 403 19.17 7.67 21.74
CA SER A 403 18.06 7.88 22.66
C SER A 403 16.70 7.89 21.95
N SER A 404 16.64 8.46 20.74
CA SER A 404 15.45 8.43 19.88
C SER A 404 15.07 7.00 19.47
N HIS A 405 16.07 6.19 19.06
CA HIS A 405 15.87 4.79 18.77
C HIS A 405 15.34 4.02 20.00
N LEU A 406 15.91 4.25 21.18
CA LEU A 406 15.45 3.59 22.41
C LEU A 406 14.02 4.00 22.80
N LEU A 407 13.65 5.26 22.58
CA LEU A 407 12.30 5.74 22.83
C LEU A 407 11.30 5.06 21.87
N ASN A 408 11.65 4.96 20.59
CA ASN A 408 10.84 4.22 19.60
C ASN A 408 10.71 2.75 20.00
N MET A 409 11.81 2.08 20.42
CA MET A 409 11.77 0.70 20.91
C MET A 409 10.89 0.55 22.15
N LYS A 410 10.96 1.48 23.09
CA LYS A 410 10.10 1.49 24.30
C LYS A 410 8.62 1.55 23.90
N ASN A 411 8.25 2.42 22.97
CA ASN A 411 6.88 2.56 22.49
C ASN A 411 6.42 1.30 21.73
N MET A 412 7.24 0.79 20.83
CA MET A 412 6.98 -0.45 20.10
C MET A 412 6.81 -1.64 21.06
N MET A 413 7.71 -1.81 22.04
CA MET A 413 7.59 -2.88 23.04
C MET A 413 6.32 -2.80 23.86
N LYS A 414 5.83 -1.59 24.16
CA LYS A 414 4.59 -1.39 24.91
C LYS A 414 3.37 -1.86 24.12
N GLN A 415 3.31 -1.56 22.83
CA GLN A 415 2.12 -1.67 21.99
C GLN A 415 2.09 -2.95 21.13
N ALA A 416 3.25 -3.51 20.79
CA ALA A 416 3.37 -4.67 19.92
C ALA A 416 2.62 -5.91 20.47
N ASN A 417 1.99 -6.63 19.55
CA ASN A 417 1.28 -7.89 19.74
C ASN A 417 1.57 -8.84 18.56
N ASP A 418 0.91 -9.98 18.51
CA ASP A 418 1.06 -11.02 17.48
C ASP A 418 0.50 -10.65 16.09
N ARG A 419 -0.13 -9.47 15.96
CA ARG A 419 -0.62 -8.89 14.71
C ARG A 419 0.10 -7.59 14.32
N THR A 420 1.20 -7.28 14.98
CA THR A 420 2.00 -6.07 14.72
C THR A 420 3.17 -6.37 13.80
N LEU A 421 3.37 -5.55 12.76
CA LEU A 421 4.56 -5.56 11.90
C LEU A 421 5.54 -4.47 12.35
N ILE A 422 6.77 -4.86 12.69
CA ILE A 422 7.84 -3.99 13.15
C ILE A 422 8.93 -3.92 12.08
N LEU A 423 9.34 -2.71 11.71
CA LEU A 423 10.39 -2.46 10.72
C LEU A 423 11.46 -1.56 11.33
N ILE A 424 12.65 -2.12 11.59
CA ILE A 424 13.73 -1.41 12.29
C ILE A 424 14.99 -1.45 11.43
N ASP A 425 15.54 -0.27 11.15
CA ASP A 425 16.80 -0.14 10.43
C ASP A 425 17.97 0.05 11.42
N GLU A 426 19.12 -0.54 11.12
CA GLU A 426 20.36 -0.46 11.89
C GLU A 426 20.20 -0.73 13.38
N PHE A 427 19.47 -1.77 13.74
CA PHE A 427 19.07 -2.09 15.11
C PHE A 427 20.25 -2.19 16.08
N GLY A 428 20.22 -1.36 17.15
CA GLY A 428 21.19 -1.31 18.22
C GLY A 428 22.37 -0.36 17.97
N THR A 429 22.45 0.33 16.83
CA THR A 429 23.53 1.27 16.51
C THR A 429 23.40 2.58 17.29
N GLY A 430 24.44 3.40 17.28
CA GLY A 430 24.46 4.73 17.91
C GLY A 430 25.09 4.77 19.30
N THR A 431 25.55 3.64 19.85
CA THR A 431 26.24 3.53 21.13
C THR A 431 27.39 2.51 21.06
N GLU A 432 28.05 2.26 22.21
CA GLU A 432 29.09 1.23 22.30
C GLU A 432 28.56 -0.14 21.80
N PRO A 433 29.26 -0.81 20.88
CA PRO A 433 28.76 -2.01 20.21
C PRO A 433 28.37 -3.17 21.15
N GLN A 434 29.07 -3.35 22.28
CA GLN A 434 28.75 -4.43 23.22
C GLN A 434 27.44 -4.13 23.98
N ILE A 435 27.28 -2.92 24.47
CA ILE A 435 26.10 -2.50 25.23
C ILE A 435 24.89 -2.40 24.29
N GLY A 436 25.05 -1.72 23.14
CA GLY A 436 23.99 -1.58 22.13
C GLY A 436 23.49 -2.93 21.62
N GLY A 437 24.42 -3.85 21.35
CA GLY A 437 24.10 -5.22 20.94
C GLY A 437 23.34 -6.03 22.00
N ALA A 438 23.72 -5.90 23.28
CA ALA A 438 23.06 -6.60 24.39
C ALA A 438 21.63 -6.08 24.63
N ILE A 439 21.45 -4.75 24.59
CA ILE A 439 20.14 -4.13 24.70
C ILE A 439 19.24 -4.54 23.54
N ALA A 440 19.76 -4.49 22.32
CA ALA A 440 19.02 -4.89 21.12
C ALA A 440 18.60 -6.35 21.18
N GLU A 441 19.46 -7.26 21.64
CA GLU A 441 19.13 -8.69 21.82
C GLU A 441 17.99 -8.86 22.84
N SER A 442 18.05 -8.15 23.96
CA SER A 442 17.00 -8.21 24.99
C SER A 442 15.65 -7.66 24.48
N VAL A 443 15.68 -6.59 23.69
CA VAL A 443 14.47 -6.02 23.05
C VAL A 443 13.92 -6.96 22.01
N LEU A 444 14.78 -7.59 21.20
CA LEU A 444 14.37 -8.60 20.21
C LEU A 444 13.69 -9.81 20.87
N ASP A 445 14.24 -10.31 21.99
CA ASP A 445 13.61 -11.38 22.77
C ASP A 445 12.20 -10.99 23.25
N LYS A 446 12.00 -9.74 23.64
CA LYS A 446 10.67 -9.21 24.01
C LYS A 446 9.71 -9.18 22.81
N PHE A 447 10.14 -8.77 21.63
CA PHE A 447 9.32 -8.84 20.43
C PHE A 447 8.96 -10.28 20.06
N CYS A 448 9.91 -11.19 20.14
CA CYS A 448 9.66 -12.62 19.92
C CYS A 448 8.65 -13.19 20.93
N SER A 449 8.79 -12.85 22.21
CA SER A 449 7.90 -13.33 23.27
C SER A 449 6.46 -12.81 23.12
N LYS A 450 6.25 -11.68 22.45
CA LYS A 450 4.95 -11.11 22.10
C LYS A 450 4.39 -11.64 20.77
N GLY A 451 5.15 -12.45 20.04
CA GLY A 451 4.76 -12.96 18.72
C GLY A 451 4.78 -11.89 17.62
N ALA A 452 5.40 -10.73 17.84
CA ALA A 452 5.42 -9.64 16.87
C ALA A 452 6.15 -10.05 15.59
N TRP A 453 5.64 -9.61 14.45
CA TRP A 453 6.23 -9.82 13.14
C TRP A 453 7.22 -8.71 12.81
N GLY A 454 8.28 -8.99 12.06
CA GLY A 454 9.21 -7.92 11.78
C GLY A 454 10.25 -8.19 10.72
N VAL A 455 10.77 -7.08 10.18
CA VAL A 455 11.98 -7.06 9.36
C VAL A 455 12.94 -6.08 10.01
N ILE A 456 14.12 -6.57 10.39
CA ILE A 456 15.08 -5.82 11.19
C ILE A 456 16.43 -5.90 10.50
N THR A 457 17.11 -4.77 10.31
CA THR A 457 18.46 -4.78 9.78
C THR A 457 19.48 -4.59 10.92
N THR A 458 20.62 -5.23 10.82
CA THR A 458 21.67 -5.11 11.83
C THR A 458 23.07 -5.39 11.29
N HIS A 459 24.06 -4.83 12.00
CA HIS A 459 25.47 -5.13 11.82
C HIS A 459 26.03 -6.04 12.92
N TYR A 460 25.29 -6.21 14.03
CA TYR A 460 25.76 -6.92 15.21
C TYR A 460 25.76 -8.45 15.07
N GLN A 461 26.85 -9.06 15.50
CA GLN A 461 27.04 -10.51 15.40
C GLN A 461 26.19 -11.29 16.41
N ASN A 462 26.04 -10.77 17.64
CA ASN A 462 25.19 -11.41 18.65
C ASN A 462 23.76 -11.56 18.17
N LEU A 463 23.20 -10.56 17.47
CA LEU A 463 21.85 -10.61 16.92
C LEU A 463 21.73 -11.65 15.78
N LYS A 464 22.77 -11.80 14.94
CA LYS A 464 22.81 -12.86 13.92
C LYS A 464 22.83 -14.25 14.58
N HIS A 465 23.59 -14.40 15.66
CA HIS A 465 23.66 -15.64 16.43
C HIS A 465 22.34 -15.93 17.15
N PHE A 466 21.69 -14.92 17.71
CA PHE A 466 20.35 -15.03 18.28
C PHE A 466 19.35 -15.55 17.24
N ALA A 467 19.38 -15.03 16.01
CA ALA A 467 18.49 -15.46 14.94
C ALA A 467 18.73 -16.92 14.49
N ASP A 468 19.94 -17.46 14.65
CA ASP A 468 20.23 -18.87 14.36
C ASP A 468 19.70 -19.81 15.46
N THR A 469 19.64 -19.34 16.70
CA THR A 469 19.26 -20.15 17.88
C THR A 469 17.76 -20.02 18.23
N HIS A 470 17.13 -18.89 17.90
CA HIS A 470 15.73 -18.63 18.26
C HIS A 470 14.74 -19.14 17.19
N PRO A 471 13.73 -19.96 17.54
CA PRO A 471 12.84 -20.57 16.55
C PRO A 471 12.00 -19.57 15.74
N GLY A 472 11.60 -18.43 16.33
CA GLY A 472 10.76 -17.39 15.69
C GLY A 472 11.50 -16.45 14.74
N VAL A 473 12.83 -16.49 14.71
CA VAL A 473 13.65 -15.54 13.95
C VAL A 473 14.37 -16.28 12.81
N ALA A 474 14.51 -15.61 11.68
CA ALA A 474 15.30 -16.08 10.54
C ALA A 474 16.40 -15.07 10.19
N ASN A 475 17.60 -15.57 9.85
CA ASN A 475 18.63 -14.75 9.26
C ASN A 475 18.38 -14.53 7.77
N GLY A 476 18.69 -13.32 7.26
CA GLY A 476 18.70 -12.93 5.87
C GLY A 476 20.00 -12.22 5.50
N ALA A 477 20.52 -12.52 4.32
CA ALA A 477 21.75 -11.94 3.78
C ALA A 477 21.45 -11.14 2.52
N MET A 478 21.90 -9.90 2.45
CA MET A 478 22.01 -9.19 1.17
C MET A 478 23.23 -9.70 0.41
N LEU A 479 23.00 -10.19 -0.81
CA LEU A 479 24.03 -10.82 -1.61
C LEU A 479 24.99 -9.80 -2.22
N TYR A 480 26.27 -10.17 -2.28
CA TYR A 480 27.35 -9.37 -2.83
C TYR A 480 28.21 -10.20 -3.78
N ASP A 481 28.50 -9.67 -4.95
CA ASP A 481 29.44 -10.29 -5.91
C ASP A 481 30.87 -9.87 -5.58
N ARG A 482 31.69 -10.83 -5.17
CA ARG A 482 33.08 -10.60 -4.80
C ARG A 482 33.99 -10.40 -6.03
N HIS A 483 33.66 -11.03 -7.16
CA HIS A 483 34.51 -10.92 -8.37
C HIS A 483 34.37 -9.53 -8.98
N GLU A 484 33.13 -9.06 -9.11
CA GLU A 484 32.83 -7.74 -9.65
C GLU A 484 32.78 -6.65 -8.56
N MET A 485 32.95 -7.04 -7.28
CA MET A 485 32.94 -6.14 -6.12
C MET A 485 31.71 -5.21 -6.11
N ARG A 486 30.52 -5.79 -6.39
CA ARG A 486 29.25 -5.06 -6.45
C ARG A 486 28.13 -5.75 -5.66
N ALA A 487 27.19 -4.92 -5.16
CA ALA A 487 25.96 -5.42 -4.54
C ALA A 487 25.06 -6.05 -5.61
N LEU A 488 24.48 -7.21 -5.31
CA LEU A 488 23.49 -7.87 -6.17
C LEU A 488 22.06 -7.43 -5.85
N PHE A 489 21.85 -6.74 -4.74
CA PHE A 489 20.53 -6.30 -4.23
C PHE A 489 19.50 -7.43 -4.08
N GLN A 490 19.97 -8.67 -3.92
CA GLN A 490 19.14 -9.85 -3.74
C GLN A 490 19.18 -10.29 -2.28
N LEU A 491 18.02 -10.60 -1.71
CA LEU A 491 17.88 -11.13 -0.36
C LEU A 491 17.90 -12.65 -0.39
N ALA A 492 18.73 -13.27 0.43
CA ALA A 492 18.76 -14.72 0.66
C ALA A 492 18.40 -15.03 2.10
N ILE A 493 17.25 -15.64 2.33
CA ILE A 493 16.73 -16.00 3.65
C ILE A 493 17.35 -17.32 4.12
N GLY A 494 17.51 -17.46 5.45
CA GLY A 494 18.02 -18.67 6.11
C GLY A 494 19.54 -18.68 6.35
N ARG A 495 20.22 -17.54 6.26
CA ARG A 495 21.64 -17.39 6.53
C ARG A 495 22.02 -15.96 6.91
N PRO A 496 23.00 -15.73 7.78
CA PRO A 496 23.52 -14.40 8.07
C PRO A 496 24.39 -13.86 6.91
N GLY A 497 24.40 -12.53 6.73
CA GLY A 497 25.25 -11.84 5.77
C GLY A 497 26.56 -11.37 6.40
N SER A 498 27.62 -11.28 5.55
CA SER A 498 28.89 -10.62 5.89
C SER A 498 28.82 -9.12 5.60
N SER A 499 29.56 -8.30 6.35
CA SER A 499 29.66 -6.86 6.10
C SER A 499 30.53 -6.52 4.89
N PHE A 500 31.41 -7.44 4.46
CA PHE A 500 32.40 -7.24 3.38
C PHE A 500 33.29 -6.00 3.57
N ALA A 501 33.53 -5.59 4.80
CA ALA A 501 34.25 -4.34 5.11
C ALA A 501 35.67 -4.34 4.52
N ILE A 502 36.40 -5.43 4.63
CA ILE A 502 37.76 -5.60 4.11
C ILE A 502 37.78 -5.50 2.58
N GLU A 503 36.85 -6.17 1.92
CA GLU A 503 36.73 -6.14 0.46
C GLU A 503 36.34 -4.74 -0.05
N ILE A 504 35.48 -4.05 0.66
CA ILE A 504 35.09 -2.67 0.35
C ILE A 504 36.28 -1.72 0.56
N ALA A 505 37.04 -1.86 1.66
CA ALA A 505 38.23 -1.07 1.94
C ALA A 505 39.26 -1.23 0.81
N ARG A 506 39.49 -2.46 0.33
CA ARG A 506 40.34 -2.76 -0.82
C ARG A 506 39.85 -2.10 -2.11
N LYS A 507 38.54 -2.15 -2.36
CA LYS A 507 37.93 -1.52 -3.55
C LYS A 507 38.07 0.00 -3.56
N ILE A 508 37.98 0.64 -2.40
CA ILE A 508 38.14 2.10 -2.25
C ILE A 508 39.60 2.49 -2.42
N GLY A 509 40.55 1.55 -2.32
CA GLY A 509 41.98 1.79 -2.53
C GLY A 509 42.75 2.07 -1.24
N LEU A 510 42.27 1.58 -0.07
CA LEU A 510 43.09 1.61 1.14
C LEU A 510 44.38 0.84 0.90
N PRO A 511 45.57 1.34 1.43
CA PRO A 511 46.83 0.62 1.32
C PRO A 511 46.73 -0.81 1.89
N GLU A 512 47.39 -1.75 1.20
CA GLU A 512 47.28 -3.17 1.56
C GLU A 512 47.93 -3.51 2.94
N ASP A 513 48.94 -2.70 3.34
CA ASP A 513 49.54 -2.79 4.68
C ASP A 513 48.54 -2.48 5.80
N VAL A 514 47.72 -1.42 5.62
CA VAL A 514 46.64 -1.07 6.57
C VAL A 514 45.56 -2.16 6.62
N ILE A 515 45.24 -2.71 5.45
CA ILE A 515 44.24 -3.81 5.35
C ILE A 515 44.79 -5.09 6.02
N ALA A 516 46.08 -5.40 5.83
CA ALA A 516 46.75 -6.53 6.47
C ALA A 516 46.77 -6.37 8.00
N GLU A 517 47.17 -5.21 8.50
CA GLU A 517 47.20 -4.91 9.94
C GLU A 517 45.79 -4.97 10.56
N ALA A 518 44.79 -4.36 9.90
CA ALA A 518 43.40 -4.46 10.33
C ALA A 518 42.89 -5.91 10.39
N SER A 519 43.32 -6.73 9.42
CA SER A 519 42.99 -8.15 9.37
C SER A 519 43.64 -8.96 10.49
N GLU A 520 44.84 -8.59 10.87
CA GLU A 520 45.58 -9.22 11.99
C GLU A 520 44.95 -8.83 13.33
N ILE A 521 44.56 -7.57 13.52
CA ILE A 521 43.84 -7.07 14.73
C ILE A 521 42.51 -7.80 14.92
N VAL A 522 41.75 -8.01 13.85
CA VAL A 522 40.46 -8.71 13.90
C VAL A 522 40.62 -10.20 14.21
N GLY A 523 41.77 -10.77 13.87
CA GLY A 523 42.11 -12.19 14.09
C GLY A 523 41.75 -13.10 12.91
N SER A 524 42.67 -14.08 12.65
CA SER A 524 42.53 -15.03 11.54
C SER A 524 41.29 -15.94 11.66
N ASP A 525 40.90 -16.30 12.86
CA ASP A 525 39.74 -17.16 13.12
C ASP A 525 38.42 -16.53 12.73
N TYR A 526 38.29 -15.22 12.92
CA TYR A 526 37.10 -14.47 12.50
C TYR A 526 36.99 -14.44 10.97
N ILE A 527 38.10 -14.15 10.28
CA ILE A 527 38.15 -14.08 8.82
C ILE A 527 37.94 -15.47 8.19
N GLN A 528 38.50 -16.54 8.79
CA GLN A 528 38.29 -17.93 8.33
C GLN A 528 36.87 -18.39 8.56
N SER A 529 36.25 -18.05 9.70
CA SER A 529 34.86 -18.38 10.01
C SER A 529 33.90 -17.69 9.00
N ASP A 530 34.15 -16.43 8.68
CA ASP A 530 33.37 -15.69 7.66
C ASP A 530 33.54 -16.30 6.25
N LYS A 531 34.77 -16.70 5.87
CA LYS A 531 35.04 -17.42 4.60
C LYS A 531 34.39 -18.80 4.55
N TYR A 532 34.39 -19.57 5.65
CA TYR A 532 33.76 -20.89 5.74
C TYR A 532 32.24 -20.80 5.61
N LEU A 533 31.61 -19.88 6.33
CA LEU A 533 30.17 -19.59 6.20
C LEU A 533 29.80 -19.23 4.76
N GLN A 534 30.66 -18.52 4.06
CA GLN A 534 30.43 -18.10 2.68
C GLN A 534 30.50 -19.24 1.67
N ASN A 535 31.37 -20.25 1.88
CA ASN A 535 31.46 -21.45 1.04
C ASN A 535 30.20 -22.32 1.20
N ILE A 536 29.72 -22.49 2.43
CA ILE A 536 28.46 -23.19 2.73
C ILE A 536 27.29 -22.45 2.01
N VAL A 537 27.32 -21.14 2.00
CA VAL A 537 26.37 -20.28 1.34
C VAL A 537 26.32 -20.52 -0.18
N ARG A 538 27.48 -20.63 -0.83
CA ARG A 538 27.59 -20.92 -2.28
C ARG A 538 26.99 -22.28 -2.63
N ASP A 539 27.32 -23.30 -1.85
CA ASP A 539 26.86 -24.67 -2.09
C ASP A 539 25.34 -24.79 -1.86
N LYS A 540 24.81 -24.15 -0.81
CA LYS A 540 23.37 -24.09 -0.55
C LYS A 540 22.61 -23.39 -1.69
N ARG A 541 23.13 -22.27 -2.23
CA ARG A 541 22.53 -21.56 -3.36
C ARG A 541 22.46 -22.42 -4.63
N TYR A 542 23.52 -23.18 -4.91
CA TYR A 542 23.52 -24.12 -6.02
C TYR A 542 22.42 -25.17 -5.87
N TRP A 543 22.26 -25.72 -4.66
CA TRP A 543 21.24 -26.72 -4.37
C TRP A 543 19.83 -26.13 -4.33
N GLU A 544 19.64 -24.89 -3.83
CA GLU A 544 18.36 -24.18 -3.85
C GLU A 544 17.90 -23.85 -5.27
N GLY A 545 18.81 -23.38 -6.13
CA GLY A 545 18.52 -23.16 -7.55
C GLY A 545 18.13 -24.46 -8.27
N LYS A 546 18.82 -25.57 -7.97
CA LYS A 546 18.41 -26.88 -8.45
C LYS A 546 17.03 -27.32 -7.93
N ARG A 547 16.74 -27.08 -6.65
CA ARG A 547 15.44 -27.39 -6.05
C ARG A 547 14.32 -26.56 -6.68
N GLN A 548 14.51 -25.26 -6.89
CA GLN A 548 13.55 -24.40 -7.57
C GLN A 548 13.28 -24.87 -9.00
N THR A 549 14.34 -25.21 -9.75
CA THR A 549 14.19 -25.74 -11.11
C THR A 549 13.40 -27.06 -11.12
N ILE A 550 13.65 -27.94 -10.15
CA ILE A 550 12.91 -29.20 -10.00
C ILE A 550 11.44 -28.91 -9.65
N HIS A 551 11.20 -28.00 -8.71
CA HIS A 551 9.83 -27.64 -8.30
C HIS A 551 9.05 -26.98 -9.43
N GLN A 552 9.70 -26.14 -10.23
CA GLN A 552 9.08 -25.56 -11.42
C GLN A 552 8.71 -26.64 -12.45
N ARG A 553 9.62 -27.56 -12.71
CA ARG A 553 9.36 -28.71 -13.61
C ARG A 553 8.23 -29.61 -13.09
N GLU A 554 8.14 -29.80 -11.77
CA GLU A 554 7.03 -30.54 -11.15
C GLU A 554 5.68 -29.85 -11.36
N LYS A 555 5.60 -28.51 -11.16
CA LYS A 555 4.39 -27.71 -11.42
C LYS A 555 3.97 -27.75 -12.89
N ASP A 556 4.93 -27.63 -13.80
CA ASP A 556 4.65 -27.68 -15.23
C ASP A 556 4.17 -29.07 -15.66
N MET A 557 4.71 -30.13 -15.04
CA MET A 557 4.24 -31.50 -15.24
C MET A 557 2.83 -31.71 -14.67
N GLU A 558 2.51 -31.14 -13.52
CA GLU A 558 1.16 -31.18 -12.93
C GLU A 558 0.12 -30.48 -13.82
N LYS A 559 0.45 -29.32 -14.38
CA LYS A 559 -0.41 -28.61 -15.35
C LYS A 559 -0.63 -29.45 -16.61
N THR A 560 0.42 -30.10 -17.10
CA THR A 560 0.33 -30.95 -18.30
C THR A 560 -0.53 -32.17 -18.03
N ILE A 561 -0.44 -32.77 -16.85
CA ILE A 561 -1.28 -33.90 -16.44
C ILE A 561 -2.74 -33.47 -16.32
N ALA A 562 -3.03 -32.32 -15.70
CA ALA A 562 -4.39 -31.80 -15.58
C ALA A 562 -5.02 -31.55 -16.96
N ARG A 563 -4.25 -31.00 -17.91
CA ARG A 563 -4.70 -30.80 -19.29
C ARG A 563 -5.04 -32.13 -19.98
N TYR A 564 -4.18 -33.15 -19.86
CA TYR A 564 -4.49 -34.46 -20.43
C TYR A 564 -5.69 -35.14 -19.76
N GLU A 565 -5.88 -34.98 -18.43
CA GLU A 565 -7.07 -35.48 -17.75
C GLU A 565 -8.36 -34.82 -18.27
N GLN A 566 -8.31 -33.54 -18.62
CA GLN A 566 -9.44 -32.84 -19.24
C GLN A 566 -9.69 -33.31 -20.67
N GLU A 567 -8.66 -33.42 -21.50
CA GLU A 567 -8.77 -33.94 -22.88
C GLU A 567 -9.34 -35.37 -22.90
N ILE A 568 -8.94 -36.20 -21.94
CA ILE A 568 -9.47 -37.56 -21.78
C ILE A 568 -10.98 -37.55 -21.44
N LYS A 569 -11.39 -36.65 -20.55
CA LYS A 569 -12.83 -36.51 -20.22
C LYS A 569 -13.65 -36.08 -21.41
N GLU A 570 -13.18 -35.09 -22.18
CA GLU A 570 -13.85 -34.61 -23.38
C GLU A 570 -13.97 -35.69 -24.44
N LEU A 571 -12.90 -36.47 -24.68
CA LEU A 571 -12.90 -37.60 -25.59
C LEU A 571 -13.86 -38.70 -25.14
N GLN A 572 -13.96 -38.99 -23.84
CA GLN A 572 -14.91 -39.95 -23.30
C GLN A 572 -16.37 -39.48 -23.47
N GLN A 573 -16.62 -38.20 -23.35
CA GLN A 573 -17.95 -37.62 -23.57
C GLN A 573 -18.33 -37.69 -25.03
N GLN A 574 -17.46 -37.27 -25.94
CA GLN A 574 -17.70 -37.40 -27.41
C GLN A 574 -17.93 -38.83 -27.83
N ARG A 575 -17.15 -39.77 -27.27
CA ARG A 575 -17.37 -41.21 -27.54
C ARG A 575 -18.77 -41.68 -27.10
N ARG A 576 -19.26 -41.30 -25.92
CA ARG A 576 -20.59 -41.61 -25.41
C ARG A 576 -21.68 -41.03 -26.32
N GLU A 577 -21.51 -39.80 -26.80
CA GLU A 577 -22.45 -39.16 -27.73
C GLU A 577 -22.49 -39.88 -29.07
N ILE A 578 -21.34 -40.25 -29.63
CA ILE A 578 -21.27 -41.00 -30.90
C ILE A 578 -21.92 -42.38 -30.76
N VAL A 579 -21.66 -43.08 -29.65
CA VAL A 579 -22.28 -44.41 -29.39
C VAL A 579 -23.79 -44.30 -29.17
N ALA A 580 -24.25 -43.24 -28.48
CA ALA A 580 -25.68 -42.98 -28.26
C ALA A 580 -26.37 -42.67 -29.60
N LYS A 581 -25.75 -41.87 -30.47
CA LYS A 581 -26.27 -41.55 -31.80
C LYS A 581 -26.32 -42.77 -32.69
N ALA A 582 -25.27 -43.56 -32.71
CA ALA A 582 -25.24 -44.83 -33.50
C ALA A 582 -26.30 -45.83 -33.01
N LYS A 583 -26.58 -45.93 -31.71
CA LYS A 583 -27.67 -46.72 -31.15
C LYS A 583 -29.06 -46.18 -31.55
N ALA A 584 -29.23 -44.86 -31.56
CA ALA A 584 -30.49 -44.24 -32.00
C ALA A 584 -30.73 -44.54 -33.48
N ASP A 585 -29.74 -44.29 -34.33
CA ASP A 585 -29.80 -44.55 -35.77
C ASP A 585 -30.09 -46.03 -36.10
N ALA A 586 -29.42 -46.96 -35.38
CA ALA A 586 -29.68 -48.39 -35.53
C ALA A 586 -31.10 -48.79 -35.07
N SER A 587 -31.63 -48.16 -33.99
CA SER A 587 -32.99 -48.43 -33.53
C SER A 587 -34.06 -47.91 -34.50
N GLU A 588 -33.78 -46.78 -35.17
CA GLU A 588 -34.66 -46.21 -36.18
C GLU A 588 -34.66 -47.03 -37.40
N LEU A 589 -33.53 -47.53 -37.93
CA LEU A 589 -33.40 -48.48 -39.04
C LEU A 589 -34.16 -49.79 -38.77
N LEU A 590 -34.06 -50.32 -37.55
CA LEU A 590 -34.82 -51.53 -37.18
C LEU A 590 -36.31 -51.28 -37.10
N ARG A 591 -36.75 -50.10 -36.65
CA ARG A 591 -38.19 -49.73 -36.66
C ARG A 591 -38.75 -49.60 -38.07
N GLU A 592 -37.97 -48.94 -38.94
CA GLU A 592 -38.37 -48.80 -40.35
C GLU A 592 -38.39 -50.14 -41.11
N SER A 593 -37.40 -51.00 -40.86
CA SER A 593 -37.37 -52.39 -41.38
C SER A 593 -38.59 -53.19 -40.91
N ASN A 594 -38.92 -53.18 -39.61
CA ASN A 594 -40.05 -53.83 -39.02
C ASN A 594 -41.36 -53.31 -39.64
N ARG A 595 -41.50 -51.98 -39.80
CA ARG A 595 -42.68 -51.36 -40.44
C ARG A 595 -42.85 -51.80 -41.90
N ARG A 596 -41.74 -51.89 -42.63
CA ARG A 596 -41.78 -52.38 -44.04
C ARG A 596 -42.14 -53.86 -44.11
N ILE A 597 -41.65 -54.70 -43.24
CA ILE A 597 -41.97 -56.11 -43.12
C ILE A 597 -43.49 -56.30 -42.75
N GLU A 598 -43.98 -55.51 -41.75
CA GLU A 598 -45.41 -55.55 -41.41
C GLU A 598 -46.34 -55.11 -42.56
N ASN A 599 -45.92 -54.02 -43.24
CA ASN A 599 -46.71 -53.61 -44.45
C ASN A 599 -46.65 -54.66 -45.54
N ALA A 600 -45.47 -55.28 -45.81
CA ALA A 600 -45.39 -56.38 -46.82
C ALA A 600 -46.21 -57.59 -46.41
N ILE A 601 -46.26 -57.98 -45.11
CA ILE A 601 -47.12 -59.05 -44.61
C ILE A 601 -48.57 -58.65 -44.71
N ARG A 602 -48.93 -57.39 -44.49
CA ARG A 602 -50.30 -56.88 -44.62
C ARG A 602 -50.74 -56.88 -46.08
N GLU A 603 -49.94 -56.48 -47.06
CA GLU A 603 -50.22 -56.56 -48.50
C GLU A 603 -50.29 -57.95 -48.98
N ILE A 604 -49.48 -58.90 -48.50
CA ILE A 604 -49.56 -60.32 -48.81
C ILE A 604 -50.86 -60.92 -48.25
N ARG A 605 -51.41 -60.50 -47.13
CA ARG A 605 -52.70 -60.97 -46.55
C ARG A 605 -53.90 -60.32 -47.22
N GLU A 606 -53.87 -59.12 -47.69
CA GLU A 606 -54.95 -58.38 -48.31
C GLU A 606 -55.18 -58.79 -49.82
N ARG A 607 -54.07 -59.20 -50.45
CA ARG A 607 -54.15 -59.73 -51.83
C ARG A 607 -54.09 -61.25 -51.85
N GLN A 608 -55.27 -61.90 -51.71
CA GLN A 608 -55.37 -63.31 -51.86
C GLN A 608 -54.84 -63.76 -53.26
N ALA A 609 -53.69 -64.41 -53.28
CA ALA A 609 -53.17 -65.37 -54.27
C ALA A 609 -53.03 -64.89 -55.73
N GLU A 610 -52.18 -63.96 -56.01
CA GLU A 610 -51.48 -63.92 -57.28
C GLU A 610 -49.98 -64.17 -57.13
N LYS A 611 -49.43 -65.22 -57.71
CA LYS A 611 -48.06 -65.66 -57.62
C LYS A 611 -47.03 -64.57 -58.07
N GLU A 612 -47.45 -63.66 -58.94
CA GLU A 612 -46.59 -62.58 -59.46
C GLU A 612 -46.44 -61.38 -58.46
N ALA A 613 -47.50 -61.03 -57.73
CA ALA A 613 -47.48 -59.96 -56.76
C ALA A 613 -46.58 -60.33 -55.55
N THR A 614 -46.62 -61.59 -55.12
CA THR A 614 -45.75 -62.07 -54.00
C THR A 614 -44.29 -62.11 -54.38
N LYS A 615 -44.03 -62.37 -55.69
CA LYS A 615 -42.63 -62.35 -56.23
C LYS A 615 -42.05 -60.92 -56.25
N LYS A 616 -42.80 -59.90 -56.64
CA LYS A 616 -42.44 -58.50 -56.61
C LYS A 616 -42.18 -58.01 -55.22
N ILE A 617 -43.05 -58.31 -54.26
CA ILE A 617 -42.85 -57.91 -52.87
C ILE A 617 -41.58 -58.57 -52.24
N ARG A 618 -41.31 -59.86 -52.64
CA ARG A 618 -40.06 -60.52 -52.22
C ARG A 618 -38.84 -59.92 -52.89
N GLU A 619 -38.93 -59.49 -54.15
CA GLU A 619 -37.80 -58.80 -54.82
C GLU A 619 -37.52 -57.40 -54.22
N GLU A 620 -38.57 -56.63 -53.86
CA GLU A 620 -38.43 -55.37 -53.20
C GLU A 620 -37.82 -55.49 -51.75
N LEU A 621 -38.20 -56.54 -51.02
CA LEU A 621 -37.68 -56.84 -49.68
C LEU A 621 -36.23 -57.29 -49.77
N HIS A 622 -35.88 -58.07 -50.86
CA HIS A 622 -34.51 -58.51 -51.08
C HIS A 622 -33.59 -57.35 -51.58
N GLN A 623 -34.20 -56.43 -52.36
CA GLN A 623 -33.44 -55.17 -52.69
C GLN A 623 -33.21 -54.29 -51.49
N PHE A 624 -34.16 -54.18 -50.54
CA PHE A 624 -34.00 -53.45 -49.31
C PHE A 624 -32.97 -54.12 -48.41
N GLU A 625 -33.02 -55.45 -48.32
CA GLU A 625 -32.01 -56.23 -47.57
C GLU A 625 -30.57 -56.06 -48.13
N GLN A 626 -30.47 -55.91 -49.48
CA GLN A 626 -29.18 -55.59 -50.13
C GLN A 626 -28.74 -54.15 -49.86
N VAL A 627 -29.66 -53.18 -49.90
CA VAL A 627 -29.32 -51.76 -49.57
C VAL A 627 -28.85 -51.63 -48.10
N VAL A 628 -29.52 -52.33 -47.18
CA VAL A 628 -29.11 -52.35 -45.76
C VAL A 628 -27.79 -53.12 -45.56
N LYS A 629 -27.47 -54.09 -46.44
CA LYS A 629 -26.17 -54.78 -46.42
C LYS A 629 -25.07 -53.95 -47.08
N ASP A 630 -25.40 -53.15 -48.10
CA ASP A 630 -24.45 -52.27 -48.78
C ASP A 630 -24.18 -50.94 -47.99
N GLU A 631 -25.14 -50.50 -47.13
CA GLU A 631 -24.93 -49.42 -46.18
C GLU A 631 -24.16 -49.82 -44.89
N GLN A 632 -23.85 -51.10 -44.70
CA GLN A 632 -22.82 -51.48 -43.79
C GLN A 632 -21.46 -50.99 -44.31
N PRO A 633 -20.82 -50.05 -43.66
CA PRO A 633 -19.48 -49.62 -44.07
C PRO A 633 -18.59 -50.88 -44.10
N SER A 634 -18.17 -51.26 -45.33
CA SER A 634 -17.11 -52.26 -45.50
C SER A 634 -15.89 -51.87 -44.76
N GLY A 635 -15.96 -52.16 -43.47
CA GLY A 635 -14.90 -51.96 -42.49
C GLY A 635 -13.85 -53.04 -42.64
N GLY A 636 -13.15 -52.97 -43.70
CA GLY A 636 -11.98 -53.80 -44.01
C GLY A 636 -10.76 -52.97 -44.35
N LYS A 637 -10.58 -51.76 -43.79
CA LYS A 637 -9.28 -51.14 -43.71
C LYS A 637 -9.02 -50.85 -42.23
N LYS A 638 -8.05 -51.58 -41.67
CA LYS A 638 -7.49 -51.36 -40.35
C LYS A 638 -7.30 -49.88 -40.15
N ALA A 639 -8.17 -49.23 -39.37
CA ALA A 639 -7.92 -47.91 -38.79
C ALA A 639 -6.73 -48.10 -37.83
N HIS A 640 -5.53 -47.88 -38.33
CA HIS A 640 -4.33 -47.77 -37.57
C HIS A 640 -4.46 -46.49 -36.73
N GLY A 641 -4.90 -46.63 -35.45
CA GLY A 641 -4.94 -45.50 -34.52
C GLY A 641 -5.97 -45.55 -33.41
N LEU A 642 -6.94 -46.43 -33.47
CA LEU A 642 -7.89 -46.59 -32.35
C LEU A 642 -7.46 -47.77 -31.51
N LEU A 643 -6.92 -47.46 -30.32
CA LEU A 643 -6.63 -48.44 -29.27
C LEU A 643 -7.94 -49.22 -28.96
N SER A 644 -7.85 -50.58 -28.89
CA SER A 644 -9.00 -51.38 -28.44
C SER A 644 -9.48 -50.88 -27.05
N ASP A 645 -10.76 -51.11 -26.72
CA ASP A 645 -11.31 -50.73 -25.42
C ASP A 645 -10.44 -51.25 -24.28
N ASP A 646 -9.94 -52.49 -24.43
CA ASP A 646 -9.05 -53.12 -23.48
C ASP A 646 -7.66 -52.38 -23.34
N ASP A 647 -7.13 -51.87 -24.44
CA ASP A 647 -5.83 -51.18 -24.44
C ASP A 647 -5.98 -49.74 -23.91
N PHE A 648 -7.12 -49.11 -24.09
CA PHE A 648 -7.45 -47.82 -23.56
C PHE A 648 -7.72 -47.90 -22.05
N GLU A 649 -8.53 -48.87 -21.61
CA GLU A 649 -8.75 -49.13 -20.18
C GLU A 649 -7.43 -49.52 -19.44
N LYS A 650 -6.60 -50.31 -20.02
CA LYS A 650 -5.26 -50.65 -19.47
C LYS A 650 -4.36 -49.43 -19.35
N LYS A 651 -4.37 -48.52 -20.35
CA LYS A 651 -3.59 -47.25 -20.22
C LYS A 651 -4.18 -46.29 -19.20
N VAL A 652 -5.48 -46.17 -19.08
CA VAL A 652 -6.15 -45.32 -18.05
C VAL A 652 -5.88 -45.90 -16.66
N GLU A 653 -5.95 -47.23 -16.52
CA GLU A 653 -5.66 -47.94 -15.26
C GLU A 653 -4.18 -47.80 -14.87
N GLN A 654 -3.24 -47.90 -15.82
CA GLN A 654 -1.82 -47.61 -15.56
C GLN A 654 -1.55 -46.19 -15.10
N LEU A 655 -2.28 -45.19 -15.64
CA LEU A 655 -2.17 -43.81 -15.23
C LEU A 655 -2.75 -43.60 -13.83
N ARG A 656 -3.89 -44.22 -13.50
CA ARG A 656 -4.47 -44.23 -12.15
C ARG A 656 -3.53 -44.87 -11.13
N GLN A 657 -2.99 -46.02 -11.42
CA GLN A 657 -2.01 -46.70 -10.54
C GLN A 657 -0.71 -45.90 -10.36
N ARG A 658 -0.25 -45.17 -11.38
CA ARG A 658 0.87 -44.24 -11.26
C ARG A 658 0.53 -43.07 -10.36
N LYS A 659 -0.71 -42.51 -10.42
CA LYS A 659 -1.19 -41.44 -9.56
C LYS A 659 -1.29 -41.88 -8.11
N GLU A 660 -1.91 -43.04 -7.85
CA GLU A 660 -2.00 -43.65 -6.50
C GLU A 660 -0.64 -43.96 -5.89
N ARG A 661 0.32 -44.53 -6.66
CA ARG A 661 1.68 -44.78 -6.19
C ARG A 661 2.41 -43.47 -5.86
N ARG A 662 2.10 -42.40 -6.57
CA ARG A 662 2.69 -41.07 -6.32
C ARG A 662 2.08 -40.39 -5.11
N GLU A 663 0.77 -40.52 -4.90
CA GLU A 663 0.07 -40.03 -3.69
C GLU A 663 0.52 -40.81 -2.44
N LYS A 664 0.63 -42.13 -2.53
CA LYS A 664 1.20 -42.94 -1.43
C LYS A 664 2.63 -42.55 -1.10
N ARG A 665 3.48 -42.29 -2.10
CA ARG A 665 4.85 -41.78 -1.87
C ARG A 665 4.87 -40.36 -1.28
N LYS A 666 3.92 -39.51 -1.63
CA LYS A 666 3.76 -38.16 -1.01
C LYS A 666 3.31 -38.32 0.45
N GLN A 667 2.37 -39.23 0.74
CA GLN A 667 1.93 -39.53 2.11
C GLN A 667 3.03 -40.17 2.96
N GLU A 668 3.77 -41.17 2.42
CA GLU A 668 4.92 -41.77 3.09
C GLU A 668 6.08 -40.78 3.33
N LYS A 669 6.28 -39.78 2.42
CA LYS A 669 7.25 -38.72 2.65
C LYS A 669 6.76 -37.72 3.70
N ALA A 670 5.45 -37.41 3.73
CA ALA A 670 4.87 -36.56 4.76
C ALA A 670 4.88 -37.25 6.14
N GLU A 671 4.58 -38.53 6.21
CA GLU A 671 4.70 -39.32 7.46
C GLU A 671 6.15 -39.48 7.93
N LYS A 672 7.13 -39.64 7.01
CA LYS A 672 8.55 -39.63 7.36
C LYS A 672 9.08 -38.26 7.77
N ALA A 673 8.46 -37.17 7.33
CA ALA A 673 8.80 -35.83 7.79
C ALA A 673 8.19 -35.48 9.17
N LEU A 674 7.19 -36.25 9.62
CA LEU A 674 6.54 -36.10 10.94
C LEU A 674 7.15 -37.00 12.03
N GLN A 675 8.08 -37.88 11.70
CA GLN A 675 8.84 -38.64 12.69
C GLN A 675 10.08 -37.84 13.12
N PRO A 676 10.30 -37.59 14.41
CA PRO A 676 11.50 -36.88 14.86
C PRO A 676 12.73 -37.72 14.46
N GLN A 677 13.55 -37.11 13.62
CA GLN A 677 14.84 -37.69 13.25
C GLN A 677 15.67 -37.91 14.52
N LYS A 678 15.86 -39.16 14.92
CA LYS A 678 16.93 -39.52 15.81
C LYS A 678 18.23 -39.06 15.14
N GLN A 679 18.90 -38.14 15.83
CA GLN A 679 20.24 -37.70 15.47
C GLN A 679 21.14 -38.94 15.33
N THR A 680 21.54 -39.25 14.12
CA THR A 680 22.70 -40.14 13.91
C THR A 680 23.94 -39.28 14.07
N GLU A 681 24.57 -39.42 15.20
CA GLU A 681 25.91 -38.92 15.47
C GLU A 681 26.87 -39.47 14.41
N PHE A 682 27.47 -38.57 13.66
CA PHE A 682 28.68 -38.84 12.91
C PHE A 682 29.84 -38.71 13.90
N THR A 683 30.18 -39.83 14.51
CA THR A 683 31.41 -39.98 15.29
C THR A 683 32.58 -40.06 14.31
N ALA A 684 33.27 -38.94 14.14
CA ALA A 684 34.67 -38.97 13.71
C ALA A 684 35.49 -39.42 14.92
N LYS A 685 36.06 -40.62 14.81
CA LYS A 685 37.06 -41.17 15.74
C LYS A 685 38.24 -40.20 15.78
N LEU A 686 38.44 -39.54 16.90
CA LEU A 686 39.73 -39.13 17.42
C LEU A 686 39.79 -39.61 18.85
N SER A 687 40.49 -40.66 19.03
CA SER A 687 40.92 -41.23 20.29
C SER A 687 41.80 -40.23 21.03
N VAL A 688 41.39 -39.80 22.20
CA VAL A 688 42.28 -39.59 23.36
C VAL A 688 41.44 -39.74 24.62
N ASP A 689 41.75 -40.76 25.41
CA ASP A 689 41.33 -40.98 26.79
C ASP A 689 41.63 -39.74 27.64
N LYS A 690 40.59 -39.17 28.29
CA LYS A 690 40.75 -38.48 29.58
C LYS A 690 39.51 -38.75 30.42
N ALA A 691 39.76 -39.46 31.50
CA ALA A 691 38.84 -39.72 32.61
C ALA A 691 38.22 -38.40 33.12
N GLU A 692 36.88 -38.37 33.22
CA GLU A 692 36.15 -37.33 33.93
C GLU A 692 36.58 -37.31 35.40
N LYS A 693 37.38 -36.30 35.80
CA LYS A 693 37.58 -35.98 37.21
C LYS A 693 36.33 -35.27 37.69
N THR A 694 35.66 -35.85 38.68
CA THR A 694 34.60 -35.19 39.44
C THR A 694 35.16 -33.96 40.12
N LEU A 695 34.59 -32.77 39.83
CA LEU A 695 34.97 -31.50 40.45
C LEU A 695 34.66 -31.51 41.96
N ALA A 696 35.60 -31.10 42.81
CA ALA A 696 35.47 -31.02 44.25
C ALA A 696 35.65 -29.58 44.78
N VAL A 697 35.19 -29.37 46.00
CA VAL A 697 35.37 -28.06 46.66
C VAL A 697 36.89 -27.82 46.86
N GLY A 698 37.35 -26.68 46.43
CA GLY A 698 38.77 -26.32 46.43
C GLY A 698 39.45 -26.45 45.06
N ASP A 699 38.80 -27.03 44.06
CA ASP A 699 39.38 -27.15 42.73
C ASP A 699 39.41 -25.80 42.00
N THR A 700 40.51 -25.55 41.29
CA THR A 700 40.62 -24.37 40.40
C THR A 700 39.93 -24.71 39.11
N VAL A 701 38.90 -23.91 38.79
CA VAL A 701 38.02 -24.11 37.63
C VAL A 701 37.96 -22.87 36.76
N ARG A 702 37.65 -23.09 35.50
CA ARG A 702 37.40 -22.03 34.54
C ARG A 702 36.00 -22.19 33.93
N ILE A 703 35.30 -21.09 33.68
CA ILE A 703 34.03 -21.14 32.94
C ILE A 703 34.35 -21.48 31.49
N ARG A 704 33.64 -22.47 30.91
CA ARG A 704 33.79 -22.85 29.50
C ARG A 704 33.59 -21.63 28.59
N GLY A 705 34.64 -21.24 27.85
CA GLY A 705 34.63 -20.09 26.96
C GLY A 705 35.16 -18.79 27.57
N LEU A 706 35.57 -18.72 28.86
CA LEU A 706 36.17 -17.56 29.49
C LEU A 706 37.59 -17.89 29.98
N LYS A 707 38.51 -16.91 29.97
CA LYS A 707 39.90 -17.07 30.43
C LYS A 707 40.07 -16.94 31.94
N SER A 708 39.04 -16.52 32.68
CA SER A 708 39.11 -16.28 34.13
C SER A 708 39.06 -17.59 34.91
N THR A 709 39.99 -17.80 35.82
CA THR A 709 40.05 -18.96 36.73
C THR A 709 39.51 -18.56 38.09
N GLY A 710 38.75 -19.43 38.72
CA GLY A 710 38.19 -19.26 40.05
C GLY A 710 38.31 -20.56 40.85
N VAL A 711 38.08 -20.50 42.16
CA VAL A 711 38.12 -21.64 43.06
C VAL A 711 36.70 -22.00 43.53
N ILE A 712 36.33 -23.26 43.55
CA ILE A 712 35.02 -23.71 44.04
C ILE A 712 35.00 -23.63 45.58
N GLU A 713 34.12 -22.79 46.12
CA GLU A 713 33.93 -22.57 47.55
C GLU A 713 32.91 -23.57 48.14
N SER A 714 31.83 -23.87 47.41
CA SER A 714 30.84 -24.86 47.87
C SER A 714 30.10 -25.47 46.67
N ILE A 715 29.64 -26.72 46.83
CA ILE A 715 28.85 -27.44 45.84
C ILE A 715 27.53 -27.87 46.51
N ASP A 716 26.39 -27.45 45.93
CA ASP A 716 25.05 -27.83 46.37
C ASP A 716 24.32 -28.53 45.20
N GLY A 717 24.37 -29.86 45.17
CA GLY A 717 23.81 -30.67 44.09
C GLY A 717 24.39 -30.35 42.71
N GLN A 718 23.62 -29.80 41.79
CA GLN A 718 24.08 -29.37 40.45
C GLN A 718 24.58 -27.93 40.36
N MET A 719 24.46 -27.17 41.46
CA MET A 719 24.94 -25.77 41.54
C MET A 719 26.20 -25.70 42.38
N CYS A 720 27.11 -24.82 42.05
CA CYS A 720 28.33 -24.54 42.85
C CYS A 720 28.52 -23.03 42.97
N THR A 721 29.14 -22.61 44.06
CA THR A 721 29.61 -21.25 44.25
C THR A 721 31.12 -21.22 43.96
N VAL A 722 31.50 -20.42 42.97
CA VAL A 722 32.88 -20.24 42.54
C VAL A 722 33.32 -18.78 42.86
N VAL A 723 34.49 -18.64 43.39
CA VAL A 723 35.11 -17.37 43.75
C VAL A 723 36.14 -17.01 42.67
N PHE A 724 35.86 -15.93 41.94
CA PHE A 724 36.77 -15.34 40.98
C PHE A 724 37.35 -14.02 41.55
N GLY A 725 38.56 -14.07 42.08
CA GLY A 725 39.08 -12.92 42.81
C GLY A 725 38.21 -12.56 44.02
N ASP A 726 37.66 -11.34 44.09
CA ASP A 726 36.78 -10.89 45.17
C ASP A 726 35.28 -11.15 44.89
N MET A 727 34.91 -11.72 43.75
CA MET A 727 33.50 -11.97 43.35
C MET A 727 33.09 -13.44 43.57
N ARG A 728 31.99 -13.62 44.28
CA ARG A 728 31.33 -14.92 44.46
C ARG A 728 30.20 -15.10 43.42
N SER A 729 30.22 -16.14 42.61
CA SER A 729 29.21 -16.42 41.60
C SER A 729 28.65 -17.83 41.75
N LYS A 730 27.31 -17.97 41.79
CA LYS A 730 26.63 -19.26 41.79
C LYS A 730 26.35 -19.70 40.35
N MET A 731 26.80 -20.91 39.98
CA MET A 731 26.61 -21.47 38.63
C MET A 731 26.49 -22.98 38.62
N ARG A 732 26.11 -23.54 37.48
CA ARG A 732 25.96 -25.00 37.34
C ARG A 732 27.29 -25.63 37.01
N LEU A 733 27.59 -26.80 37.66
CA LEU A 733 28.83 -27.59 37.53
C LEU A 733 29.23 -27.90 36.08
N HIS A 734 28.29 -28.17 35.18
CA HIS A 734 28.57 -28.48 33.77
C HIS A 734 29.16 -27.33 32.94
N ARG A 735 29.12 -26.09 33.48
CA ARG A 735 29.73 -24.90 32.84
C ARG A 735 31.18 -24.67 33.22
N LEU A 736 31.74 -25.55 34.09
CA LEU A 736 33.08 -25.40 34.59
C LEU A 736 33.99 -26.48 33.98
N GLU A 737 35.27 -26.13 33.83
CA GLU A 737 36.36 -27.03 33.43
C GLU A 737 37.46 -26.97 34.49
N SER A 738 38.00 -28.12 34.93
CA SER A 738 39.15 -28.16 35.85
C SER A 738 40.42 -27.66 35.13
N VAL A 739 41.18 -26.79 35.74
CA VAL A 739 42.46 -26.28 35.23
C VAL A 739 43.57 -26.83 36.15
N THR A 740 44.43 -27.68 35.59
CA THR A 740 45.64 -28.09 36.30
C THR A 740 46.67 -26.96 36.30
N PRO A 741 47.27 -26.56 37.44
CA PRO A 741 48.27 -25.50 37.49
C PRO A 741 49.55 -25.96 36.75
N SER A 742 49.89 -25.31 35.64
CA SER A 742 51.22 -25.35 35.05
C SER A 742 52.08 -24.32 35.78
N ASN A 743 53.24 -24.82 36.31
CA ASN A 743 54.26 -23.95 36.90
C ASN A 743 54.83 -23.01 35.83
N GLU A 744 54.42 -21.75 35.89
CA GLU A 744 55.20 -20.64 35.36
C GLU A 744 55.21 -19.52 36.39
N GLU A 745 56.40 -18.98 36.64
CA GLU A 745 56.71 -18.01 37.67
C GLU A 745 55.93 -16.71 37.62
N PRO A 746 55.72 -16.02 38.75
CA PRO A 746 54.83 -14.84 38.81
C PRO A 746 55.51 -13.64 38.21
N SER A 747 55.10 -13.25 37.03
CA SER A 747 55.29 -11.89 36.55
C SER A 747 54.25 -10.99 37.22
N ARG A 748 54.77 -9.94 37.84
CA ARG A 748 54.10 -8.94 38.66
C ARG A 748 52.77 -8.50 38.09
N SER A 749 51.73 -8.57 38.94
CA SER A 749 50.43 -7.99 38.82
C SER A 749 50.49 -6.54 38.36
N ASN A 750 50.01 -6.25 37.19
CA ASN A 750 49.42 -4.97 36.89
C ASN A 750 47.95 -5.02 37.26
N GLU A 751 47.60 -4.33 38.34
CA GLU A 751 46.24 -3.93 38.65
C GLU A 751 45.67 -3.18 37.44
N THR A 752 44.82 -3.80 36.64
CA THR A 752 43.92 -3.10 35.77
C THR A 752 42.68 -2.70 36.56
N ALA A 753 42.85 -1.66 37.40
CA ALA A 753 41.76 -0.78 37.75
C ALA A 753 41.10 -0.34 36.43
N TYR A 754 39.78 -0.47 36.34
CA TYR A 754 38.98 0.12 35.28
C TYR A 754 39.41 1.57 35.10
N GLN A 755 40.22 1.88 34.12
CA GLN A 755 40.47 3.23 33.66
C GLN A 755 39.24 3.72 32.94
N VAL A 756 38.28 4.28 33.70
CA VAL A 756 37.36 5.29 33.17
C VAL A 756 38.25 6.32 32.48
N SER A 757 38.03 6.50 31.19
CA SER A 757 38.91 7.37 30.39
C SER A 757 39.02 8.74 31.09
N ARG A 758 40.19 9.37 31.08
CA ARG A 758 40.38 10.73 31.68
C ARG A 758 39.32 11.71 31.16
N ALA A 759 38.90 11.58 29.90
CA ALA A 759 37.80 12.36 29.31
C ALA A 759 36.46 12.19 30.01
N THR A 760 36.10 10.99 30.46
CA THR A 760 34.82 10.71 31.16
C THR A 760 34.89 11.22 32.62
N ARG A 761 36.03 11.10 33.27
CA ARG A 761 36.25 11.72 34.61
C ARG A 761 36.22 13.24 34.54
N ASP A 762 36.90 13.82 33.56
CA ASP A 762 36.93 15.28 33.37
C ASP A 762 35.53 15.82 33.03
N THR A 763 34.71 15.07 32.36
CA THR A 763 33.29 15.41 32.03
C THR A 763 32.42 15.35 33.30
N ILE A 764 32.51 14.30 34.10
CA ILE A 764 31.78 14.16 35.37
C ILE A 764 32.22 15.22 36.37
N ASP A 765 33.53 15.47 36.48
CA ASP A 765 34.08 16.51 37.40
C ASP A 765 33.73 17.92 36.93
N ASN A 766 33.61 18.19 35.63
CA ASN A 766 33.11 19.45 35.09
C ASN A 766 31.60 19.61 35.32
N HIS A 767 30.80 18.56 35.17
CA HIS A 767 29.37 18.58 35.52
C HIS A 767 29.19 18.81 37.02
N LYS A 768 29.97 18.17 37.89
CA LYS A 768 29.97 18.44 39.36
C LYS A 768 30.28 19.87 39.70
N LYS A 769 31.23 20.50 39.03
CA LYS A 769 31.63 21.89 39.27
C LYS A 769 30.61 22.91 38.78
N ASN A 770 29.83 22.60 37.76
CA ASN A 770 28.89 23.52 37.13
C ASN A 770 27.44 23.26 37.49
N PHE A 771 27.11 22.19 38.23
CA PHE A 771 25.75 21.89 38.63
C PHE A 771 25.24 22.89 39.68
N HIS A 772 24.14 23.56 39.37
CA HIS A 772 23.48 24.52 40.29
C HIS A 772 22.39 23.78 41.04
N GLN A 773 22.32 23.97 42.36
CA GLN A 773 21.31 23.30 43.20
C GLN A 773 19.90 23.87 43.06
N ASP A 774 19.75 24.97 42.34
CA ASP A 774 18.50 25.70 42.17
C ASP A 774 18.10 25.67 40.69
N LEU A 775 16.87 25.23 40.40
CA LEU A 775 16.25 25.32 39.09
C LEU A 775 15.10 26.35 39.13
N ASP A 776 15.12 27.35 38.26
CA ASP A 776 14.08 28.37 38.15
C ASP A 776 13.16 28.08 36.95
N VAL A 777 11.91 27.65 37.20
CA VAL A 777 10.89 27.36 36.21
C VAL A 777 9.75 28.39 36.20
N ARG A 778 9.96 29.56 36.81
CA ARG A 778 8.96 30.61 36.83
C ARG A 778 8.73 31.19 35.43
N GLY A 779 7.47 31.31 35.02
CA GLY A 779 7.10 31.83 33.72
C GLY A 779 7.10 30.79 32.55
N MET A 780 7.56 29.56 32.81
CA MET A 780 7.49 28.46 31.84
C MET A 780 6.05 27.91 31.75
N ARG A 781 5.71 27.34 30.60
CA ARG A 781 4.47 26.56 30.42
C ARG A 781 4.58 25.24 31.20
N GLY A 782 3.42 24.66 31.56
CA GLY A 782 3.37 23.46 32.39
C GLY A 782 4.22 22.31 31.88
N ASP A 783 4.16 22.03 30.59
CA ASP A 783 4.92 20.95 29.92
C ASP A 783 6.43 21.26 29.87
N GLU A 784 6.82 22.52 29.61
CA GLU A 784 8.22 22.97 29.58
C GLU A 784 8.84 22.89 30.96
N ALA A 785 8.09 23.35 31.97
CA ALA A 785 8.53 23.28 33.36
C ALA A 785 8.72 21.83 33.85
N LEU A 786 7.82 20.93 33.45
CA LEU A 786 7.89 19.52 33.83
C LEU A 786 9.12 18.84 33.19
N ASN A 787 9.40 19.11 31.92
CA ASN A 787 10.58 18.60 31.21
C ASN A 787 11.87 19.12 31.85
N ALA A 788 11.95 20.44 32.17
CA ALA A 788 13.11 21.03 32.83
C ALA A 788 13.38 20.40 34.22
N VAL A 789 12.31 20.11 34.96
CA VAL A 789 12.42 19.44 36.28
C VAL A 789 12.86 17.99 36.12
N GLN A 790 12.41 17.27 35.10
CA GLN A 790 12.83 15.88 34.83
C GLN A 790 14.36 15.83 34.61
N TYR A 791 14.88 16.63 33.68
CA TYR A 791 16.32 16.66 33.40
C TYR A 791 17.13 17.10 34.62
N PHE A 792 16.66 18.07 35.36
CA PHE A 792 17.33 18.57 36.54
C PHE A 792 17.42 17.54 37.67
N ILE A 793 16.38 16.78 37.92
CA ILE A 793 16.37 15.68 38.91
C ILE A 793 17.26 14.52 38.45
N ASP A 794 17.23 14.15 37.16
CA ASP A 794 18.10 13.12 36.61
C ASP A 794 19.60 13.52 36.73
N ASP A 795 19.95 14.77 36.42
CA ASP A 795 21.30 15.31 36.55
C ASP A 795 21.71 15.36 38.05
N ALA A 796 20.81 15.75 38.94
CA ALA A 796 21.07 15.79 40.36
C ALA A 796 21.40 14.41 40.96
N ILE A 797 20.64 13.37 40.51
CA ILE A 797 20.88 11.98 40.87
C ILE A 797 22.22 11.50 40.31
N LEU A 798 22.53 11.81 39.04
CA LEU A 798 23.77 11.40 38.37
C LEU A 798 25.02 12.03 39.01
N VAL A 799 24.93 13.30 39.48
CA VAL A 799 25.98 14.04 40.20
C VAL A 799 26.08 13.62 41.66
N GLY A 800 25.05 12.89 42.19
CA GLY A 800 25.00 12.44 43.60
C GLY A 800 24.70 13.58 44.58
N MET A 801 23.82 14.49 44.20
CA MET A 801 23.34 15.56 45.08
C MET A 801 22.31 15.02 46.06
N SER A 802 22.41 15.35 47.33
CA SER A 802 21.43 14.90 48.34
C SER A 802 20.22 15.82 48.46
N ARG A 803 20.29 17.07 47.95
CA ARG A 803 19.20 18.05 48.06
C ARG A 803 19.27 19.07 46.93
N VAL A 804 18.12 19.37 46.31
CA VAL A 804 17.96 20.38 45.26
C VAL A 804 16.69 21.20 45.46
N ARG A 805 16.58 22.37 44.81
CA ARG A 805 15.46 23.29 44.96
C ARG A 805 14.88 23.68 43.59
N ILE A 806 13.55 23.70 43.51
CA ILE A 806 12.84 24.05 42.30
C ILE A 806 11.96 25.28 42.56
N LEU A 807 12.27 26.39 41.89
CA LEU A 807 11.59 27.66 42.02
C LEU A 807 10.47 27.77 40.99
N HIS A 808 9.20 27.58 41.40
CA HIS A 808 8.03 27.61 40.51
C HIS A 808 7.10 28.80 40.77
N GLY A 809 7.39 29.59 41.80
CA GLY A 809 6.59 30.76 42.17
C GLY A 809 5.30 30.41 42.95
N LYS A 810 4.68 31.46 43.56
CA LYS A 810 3.46 31.28 44.40
C LYS A 810 2.15 31.29 43.63
N GLY A 811 2.09 31.65 42.32
CA GLY A 811 0.91 31.80 41.48
C GLY A 811 -0.35 30.98 41.86
N ASN A 812 -1.08 30.46 40.92
CA ASN A 812 -2.29 29.64 41.17
C ASN A 812 -1.96 28.19 41.62
N GLY A 813 -0.69 27.86 41.87
CA GLY A 813 -0.26 26.55 42.37
C GLY A 813 -0.24 25.45 41.30
N ILE A 814 -0.53 25.74 40.03
CA ILE A 814 -0.61 24.73 38.94
C ILE A 814 0.75 24.07 38.73
N LEU A 815 1.84 24.85 38.57
CA LEU A 815 3.19 24.32 38.39
C LEU A 815 3.65 23.51 39.63
N ARG A 816 3.37 23.99 40.82
CA ARG A 816 3.65 23.30 42.07
C ARG A 816 2.99 21.90 42.10
N ASN A 817 1.72 21.82 41.74
CA ASN A 817 0.99 20.55 41.75
C ASN A 817 1.50 19.56 40.66
N LEU A 818 1.80 20.05 39.46
CA LEU A 818 2.36 19.24 38.37
C LEU A 818 3.74 18.69 38.74
N ILE A 819 4.62 19.55 39.29
CA ILE A 819 5.98 19.16 39.74
C ILE A 819 5.90 18.11 40.84
N ARG A 820 4.99 18.28 41.81
CA ARG A 820 4.83 17.32 42.92
C ARG A 820 4.22 15.99 42.46
N GLN A 821 3.30 16.00 41.52
CA GLN A 821 2.81 14.77 40.90
C GLN A 821 3.93 13.99 40.20
N TYR A 822 4.83 14.69 39.52
CA TYR A 822 5.99 14.04 38.91
C TYR A 822 6.97 13.50 39.96
N LEU A 823 7.35 14.30 40.94
CA LEU A 823 8.31 13.91 42.01
C LEU A 823 7.83 12.66 42.77
N ALA A 824 6.52 12.49 42.96
CA ALA A 824 5.95 11.30 43.58
C ALA A 824 6.15 10.02 42.72
N THR A 825 6.47 10.13 41.43
CA THR A 825 6.71 8.98 40.52
C THR A 825 8.20 8.62 40.40
N VAL A 826 9.11 9.42 40.91
CA VAL A 826 10.55 9.21 40.81
C VAL A 826 11.08 8.36 41.98
N PRO A 827 11.59 7.15 41.73
CA PRO A 827 11.95 6.21 42.81
C PRO A 827 13.12 6.65 43.69
N ASN A 828 13.93 7.61 43.23
CA ASN A 828 15.11 8.12 43.96
C ASN A 828 14.81 9.40 44.75
N VAL A 829 13.60 9.90 44.79
CA VAL A 829 13.18 11.04 45.60
C VAL A 829 12.68 10.49 46.92
N GLU A 830 13.43 10.78 48.02
CA GLU A 830 13.08 10.35 49.37
C GLU A 830 11.97 11.22 49.96
N HIS A 831 12.10 12.55 49.79
CA HIS A 831 11.13 13.51 50.36
C HIS A 831 11.10 14.81 49.56
N TYR A 832 9.92 15.47 49.50
CA TYR A 832 9.77 16.80 48.93
C TYR A 832 8.81 17.66 49.77
N ALA A 833 9.21 18.92 50.03
CA ALA A 833 8.43 19.85 50.86
C ALA A 833 8.54 21.29 50.34
N ASP A 834 7.65 22.17 50.87
CA ASP A 834 7.85 23.60 50.65
C ASP A 834 9.09 24.10 51.39
N GLU A 835 9.80 25.08 50.85
CA GLU A 835 10.92 25.76 51.49
C GLU A 835 10.44 26.55 52.69
N HIS A 836 11.34 26.82 53.65
CA HIS A 836 11.01 27.60 54.82
C HIS A 836 10.51 29.01 54.42
N VAL A 837 9.52 29.54 55.18
CA VAL A 837 8.84 30.79 54.84
C VAL A 837 9.80 31.98 54.64
N GLN A 838 10.94 32.01 55.37
CA GLN A 838 11.98 33.03 55.22
C GLN A 838 12.79 32.96 53.94
N PHE A 839 12.81 31.81 53.25
CA PHE A 839 13.60 31.55 52.07
C PHE A 839 12.76 31.35 50.79
N GLY A 840 11.47 31.66 50.80
CA GLY A 840 10.58 31.59 49.63
C GLY A 840 9.27 30.88 49.88
N GLY A 841 9.16 30.02 50.90
CA GLY A 841 7.97 29.32 51.31
C GLY A 841 7.33 28.49 50.16
N ALA A 842 6.02 28.52 50.03
CA ALA A 842 5.24 27.76 49.04
C ALA A 842 5.51 28.08 47.55
N GLY A 843 6.51 28.96 47.26
CA GLY A 843 6.95 29.25 45.87
C GLY A 843 8.14 28.39 45.41
N ILE A 844 8.73 27.61 46.33
CA ILE A 844 9.87 26.75 46.09
C ILE A 844 9.59 25.35 46.64
N THR A 845 9.83 24.32 45.87
CA THR A 845 9.83 22.93 46.34
C THR A 845 11.24 22.45 46.51
N VAL A 846 11.57 22.00 47.72
CA VAL A 846 12.84 21.35 48.09
C VAL A 846 12.64 19.86 47.87
N VAL A 847 13.62 19.21 47.26
CA VAL A 847 13.63 17.78 46.95
C VAL A 847 14.84 17.16 47.59
N ASP A 848 14.65 16.16 48.43
CA ASP A 848 15.67 15.28 48.99
C ASP A 848 15.76 14.00 48.10
N LEU A 849 16.99 13.73 47.60
CA LEU A 849 17.29 12.65 46.62
C LEU A 849 18.12 11.55 47.27
#